data_3cb11ddb44edab76b8dd78678f0f7001
#
_entry.id   3cb11ddb44edab76b8dd78678f0f7001
#
_cell.length_a   1.000
_cell.length_b   1.000
_cell.length_c   1.000
_cell.angle_alpha   90.00
_cell.angle_beta   90.00
_cell.angle_gamma   90.00
#
_symmetry.space_group_name_H-M   'P 1'
#
loop_
_entity.id
_entity.type
_entity.pdbx_description
1 polymer ?
#
loop_
_entity_poly.entity_id
_entity_poly.type
_entity_poly.pdbx_seq_one_letter_code
_entity_poly.pdbx_strand_id
1 'polypeptide(L)'
;MHDKHSSCTHCGIAISDRASAVFSDNGEAFCCWGCETVYKILRKEHFSLINKPSANLPEYDLLDNESFLKDYLVSVDDMKGMRFFIEGIQCTACLWIIDQIPDWVPQVEKVHLNMSQNTLFVSLKEPGFFGKVASVLSALGYKAYPIKNLDEAKHFQKKENHQQLMRLGIAAACTGNIMLFSFSLYSGLKGQMANVFGYLNLVFFIPILIYCAQPFYNNLWRSLKARRPSIDLPIVAAVIIGFVLSLFNLIRGNEAFYFDSLSVLIFLLLASRYFLSRTQQTFINSSYLQTFITSQVCQRWNNENHEYERVPARHLNVDDKILVKEGERIPADGVVASEWVNINPSILTGESLPQKLFKGSEIFAGTQVVSDSVEISVKRTTDNSRIGQILKKVEEQIYNKTPLISLTDKAAQYFSIFVLAAGAVFFSFYIMIDPGEAVKRTLALIILACPCALALATPLTQSLSLRKASRKGYLIKNAESLEKLNYVKNAFFDKTGTLTQGRFEFLKWKSPDMEESRDFSPDMKTLNAIYSIEVNSQHPIARTLVKYLEGKCVNKLPTNSLTEIPGSGISGIVDNDHYKIISALPDDKDEDDSDIISSLTSIYRNGNLVAHACMGDMLHNDAKQTVSQLKNMGIKIYILSGDKKIPVSSVARKLHLADDQISPNLFPEKKNEVVKNYPDSLMVGDGANDSLAMSSDTVSIAVQGSVESCLVAADIYVTKGGVSPVKDLILLSKNTFSVVKRNLIFSFIYNTAGGLAALLGYISPLTAAILMPVSSLTVLFSSVLGTKFLRRFNK
;
A
#
# COMPACT_ATOMS: atom_id res chain seq x y z
N MET A 1 8.12 -16.17 44.50
CA MET A 1 7.21 -16.94 43.61
C MET A 1 6.84 -15.99 42.47
N HIS A 2 7.54 -16.07 41.34
CA HIS A 2 7.22 -15.24 40.16
C HIS A 2 5.89 -15.70 39.57
N ASP A 3 4.98 -14.76 39.41
CA ASP A 3 3.63 -14.95 38.81
C ASP A 3 3.77 -15.49 37.37
N LYS A 4 3.53 -16.78 37.20
CA LYS A 4 3.56 -17.47 35.89
C LYS A 4 2.37 -17.14 34.95
N HIS A 5 1.44 -16.24 35.34
CA HIS A 5 0.17 -16.05 34.66
C HIS A 5 -0.12 -14.59 34.27
N SER A 6 0.91 -13.82 33.91
CA SER A 6 0.77 -12.42 33.53
C SER A 6 0.35 -12.22 32.05
N SER A 7 0.33 -13.26 31.23
CA SER A 7 -0.03 -13.18 29.81
C SER A 7 -0.86 -14.36 29.35
N CYS A 8 -1.71 -14.14 28.36
CA CYS A 8 -2.54 -15.17 27.74
C CYS A 8 -1.70 -16.24 27.03
N THR A 9 -1.92 -17.51 27.35
CA THR A 9 -1.17 -18.66 26.78
C THR A 9 -1.37 -18.79 25.26
N HIS A 10 -2.50 -18.30 24.72
CA HIS A 10 -2.78 -18.35 23.29
C HIS A 10 -2.22 -17.12 22.53
N CYS A 11 -2.66 -15.90 22.87
CA CYS A 11 -2.34 -14.69 22.10
C CYS A 11 -1.18 -13.85 22.64
N GLY A 12 -0.68 -14.18 23.83
CA GLY A 12 0.47 -13.48 24.45
C GLY A 12 0.18 -12.10 25.04
N ILE A 13 -1.05 -11.62 24.99
CA ILE A 13 -1.46 -10.33 25.55
C ILE A 13 -1.46 -10.41 27.07
N ALA A 14 -0.98 -9.34 27.74
CA ALA A 14 -0.99 -9.25 29.19
C ALA A 14 -2.44 -9.29 29.71
N ILE A 15 -2.68 -10.11 30.72
CA ILE A 15 -3.99 -10.21 31.39
C ILE A 15 -4.01 -9.13 32.48
N SER A 16 -4.75 -8.04 32.23
CA SER A 16 -4.80 -6.87 33.12
C SER A 16 -5.68 -7.08 34.34
N ASP A 17 -6.66 -7.99 34.27
CA ASP A 17 -7.58 -8.29 35.37
C ASP A 17 -7.75 -9.79 35.55
N ARG A 18 -7.44 -10.30 36.72
CA ARG A 18 -7.60 -11.70 37.10
C ARG A 18 -9.06 -12.17 37.12
N ALA A 19 -10.00 -11.26 37.32
CA ALA A 19 -11.43 -11.60 37.36
C ALA A 19 -11.98 -11.91 35.98
N SER A 20 -11.37 -11.41 34.89
CA SER A 20 -11.75 -11.67 33.49
C SER A 20 -10.94 -12.78 32.83
N ALA A 21 -9.93 -13.35 33.51
CA ALA A 21 -9.12 -14.43 33.00
C ALA A 21 -9.86 -15.77 33.03
N VAL A 22 -9.80 -16.49 31.91
CA VAL A 22 -10.30 -17.87 31.80
C VAL A 22 -9.14 -18.82 32.04
N PHE A 23 -9.32 -19.79 32.99
CA PHE A 23 -8.31 -20.79 33.28
C PHE A 23 -8.77 -22.16 32.76
N SER A 24 -7.88 -22.86 32.07
CA SER A 24 -8.13 -24.23 31.67
C SER A 24 -7.93 -25.22 32.82
N ASP A 25 -8.46 -26.42 32.68
CA ASP A 25 -8.29 -27.53 33.66
C ASP A 25 -6.81 -27.86 33.95
N ASN A 26 -5.91 -27.49 33.06
CA ASN A 26 -4.44 -27.66 33.20
C ASN A 26 -3.74 -26.43 33.82
N GLY A 27 -4.45 -25.42 34.31
CA GLY A 27 -3.90 -24.24 34.95
C GLY A 27 -3.31 -23.20 33.98
N GLU A 28 -3.58 -23.28 32.69
CA GLU A 28 -3.16 -22.29 31.69
C GLU A 28 -4.13 -21.10 31.69
N ALA A 29 -3.61 -19.86 31.60
CA ALA A 29 -4.38 -18.64 31.65
C ALA A 29 -4.65 -18.05 30.26
N PHE A 30 -5.91 -17.63 30.00
CA PHE A 30 -6.34 -17.02 28.77
C PHE A 30 -7.04 -15.68 29.04
N CYS A 31 -6.87 -14.70 28.16
CA CYS A 31 -7.52 -13.40 28.30
C CYS A 31 -9.04 -13.43 28.07
N CYS A 32 -9.56 -14.48 27.44
CA CYS A 32 -10.99 -14.67 27.18
C CYS A 32 -11.30 -16.12 26.81
N TRP A 33 -12.57 -16.50 26.87
CA TRP A 33 -13.05 -17.82 26.47
C TRP A 33 -12.72 -18.16 25.00
N GLY A 34 -12.75 -17.19 24.10
CA GLY A 34 -12.34 -17.38 22.70
C GLY A 34 -10.90 -17.86 22.56
N CYS A 35 -9.96 -17.29 23.31
CA CYS A 35 -8.55 -17.72 23.31
C CYS A 35 -8.36 -19.13 23.87
N GLU A 36 -9.12 -19.52 24.89
CA GLU A 36 -9.13 -20.89 25.42
C GLU A 36 -9.67 -21.89 24.38
N THR A 37 -10.78 -21.54 23.73
CA THR A 37 -11.41 -22.38 22.68
C THR A 37 -10.45 -22.61 21.51
N VAL A 38 -9.84 -21.54 20.98
CA VAL A 38 -8.86 -21.67 19.88
C VAL A 38 -7.65 -22.49 20.30
N TYR A 39 -7.16 -22.32 21.50
CA TYR A 39 -6.06 -23.10 22.04
C TYR A 39 -6.39 -24.60 22.17
N LYS A 40 -7.61 -24.93 22.62
CA LYS A 40 -8.11 -26.32 22.70
C LYS A 40 -8.23 -26.96 21.31
N ILE A 41 -8.76 -26.24 20.33
CA ILE A 41 -8.87 -26.68 18.92
C ILE A 41 -7.48 -27.05 18.38
N LEU A 42 -6.50 -26.17 18.58
CA LEU A 42 -5.16 -26.31 18.00
C LEU A 42 -4.31 -27.40 18.67
N ARG A 43 -4.54 -27.71 19.94
CA ARG A 43 -3.78 -28.75 20.67
C ARG A 43 -4.19 -30.17 20.28
N LYS A 44 -5.44 -30.35 19.84
CA LYS A 44 -5.97 -31.68 19.40
C LYS A 44 -5.57 -32.02 17.96
N GLU A 45 -5.23 -31.07 17.11
CA GLU A 45 -4.86 -31.32 15.70
C GLU A 45 -3.58 -32.16 15.51
N HIS A 46 -2.78 -32.37 16.54
CA HIS A 46 -1.51 -33.10 16.40
C HIS A 46 -1.67 -34.63 16.16
N PHE A 47 -2.85 -35.22 16.23
CA PHE A 47 -2.95 -36.68 16.29
C PHE A 47 -3.90 -37.41 15.29
N SER A 48 -4.68 -36.74 14.42
CA SER A 48 -5.69 -37.50 13.65
C SER A 48 -6.02 -37.10 12.22
N LEU A 49 -5.08 -36.56 11.43
CA LEU A 49 -5.37 -36.12 10.06
C LEU A 49 -4.64 -36.94 8.98
N ILE A 50 -4.96 -38.24 8.84
CA ILE A 50 -4.48 -38.99 7.67
C ILE A 50 -5.59 -39.45 6.74
N ASN A 51 -6.87 -39.35 7.00
CA ASN A 51 -7.88 -39.83 6.03
C ASN A 51 -9.22 -39.08 6.08
N LYS A 52 -9.52 -38.33 5.04
CA LYS A 52 -10.77 -37.92 4.37
C LYS A 52 -11.02 -36.41 4.32
N PRO A 53 -11.18 -35.82 3.10
CA PRO A 53 -11.45 -34.39 2.92
C PRO A 53 -12.94 -33.98 3.05
N SER A 54 -13.79 -34.79 3.65
CA SER A 54 -15.24 -34.56 3.71
C SER A 54 -15.86 -34.54 5.10
N ALA A 55 -15.08 -34.47 6.18
CA ALA A 55 -15.62 -34.39 7.52
C ALA A 55 -15.61 -32.93 8.01
N ASN A 56 -16.78 -32.36 8.28
CA ASN A 56 -16.94 -31.27 9.22
C ASN A 56 -16.29 -31.75 10.53
N LEU A 57 -15.15 -31.12 10.88
CA LEU A 57 -14.51 -31.39 12.15
C LEU A 57 -15.34 -30.67 13.22
N PRO A 58 -15.96 -31.39 14.17
CA PRO A 58 -16.84 -30.75 15.18
C PRO A 58 -16.17 -29.65 15.99
N GLU A 59 -14.84 -29.56 15.94
CA GLU A 59 -14.02 -28.59 16.64
C GLU A 59 -14.06 -27.21 15.97
N TYR A 60 -14.27 -27.15 14.64
CA TYR A 60 -14.39 -25.87 13.93
C TYR A 60 -15.81 -25.29 13.98
N ASP A 61 -16.82 -26.08 14.32
CA ASP A 61 -18.20 -25.61 14.50
C ASP A 61 -18.30 -24.59 15.66
N LEU A 62 -17.33 -24.60 16.57
CA LEU A 62 -17.21 -23.59 17.63
C LEU A 62 -16.94 -22.17 17.10
N LEU A 63 -16.33 -22.03 15.92
CA LEU A 63 -16.09 -20.75 15.27
C LEU A 63 -17.37 -20.06 14.80
N ASP A 64 -18.44 -20.84 14.63
CA ASP A 64 -19.75 -20.37 14.18
C ASP A 64 -20.72 -20.12 15.34
N ASN A 65 -20.26 -20.27 16.60
CA ASN A 65 -21.05 -19.96 17.79
C ASN A 65 -21.27 -18.43 17.93
N GLU A 66 -22.49 -18.01 18.27
CA GLU A 66 -22.85 -16.61 18.42
C GLU A 66 -21.93 -15.83 19.38
N SER A 67 -21.55 -16.44 20.51
CA SER A 67 -20.64 -15.81 21.47
C SER A 67 -19.23 -15.58 20.90
N PHE A 68 -18.74 -16.51 20.08
CA PHE A 68 -17.46 -16.40 19.41
C PHE A 68 -17.50 -15.36 18.29
N LEU A 69 -18.59 -15.36 17.50
CA LEU A 69 -18.80 -14.41 16.42
C LEU A 69 -18.83 -12.96 16.92
N LYS A 70 -19.50 -12.69 18.06
CA LYS A 70 -19.49 -11.33 18.65
C LYS A 70 -18.11 -10.79 18.93
N ASP A 71 -17.17 -11.64 19.31
CA ASP A 71 -15.79 -11.25 19.69
C ASP A 71 -14.83 -11.15 18.51
N TYR A 72 -15.04 -11.94 17.44
CA TYR A 72 -14.09 -12.10 16.33
C TYR A 72 -14.57 -11.54 14.99
N LEU A 73 -15.87 -11.17 14.87
CA LEU A 73 -16.36 -10.50 13.68
C LEU A 73 -15.79 -9.08 13.59
N VAL A 74 -15.21 -8.78 12.44
CA VAL A 74 -14.65 -7.47 12.11
C VAL A 74 -15.36 -6.96 10.85
N SER A 75 -15.77 -5.69 10.85
CA SER A 75 -16.27 -5.04 9.64
C SER A 75 -15.11 -4.46 8.82
N VAL A 76 -15.04 -4.84 7.55
CA VAL A 76 -14.05 -4.35 6.57
C VAL A 76 -14.81 -4.00 5.30
N ASP A 77 -14.71 -2.77 4.80
CA ASP A 77 -15.43 -2.27 3.61
C ASP A 77 -16.94 -2.57 3.62
N ASP A 78 -17.62 -2.29 4.74
CA ASP A 78 -19.03 -2.61 5.00
C ASP A 78 -19.37 -4.11 5.00
N MET A 79 -18.41 -4.98 4.76
CA MET A 79 -18.56 -6.44 4.84
C MET A 79 -18.21 -6.92 6.24
N LYS A 80 -19.08 -7.71 6.85
CA LYS A 80 -18.79 -8.42 8.10
C LYS A 80 -18.05 -9.72 7.79
N GLY A 81 -16.91 -9.92 8.44
CA GLY A 81 -16.08 -11.10 8.21
C GLY A 81 -15.19 -11.41 9.40
N MET A 82 -14.44 -12.50 9.31
CA MET A 82 -13.49 -12.93 10.32
C MET A 82 -12.07 -12.88 9.79
N ARG A 83 -11.12 -12.48 10.64
CA ARG A 83 -9.70 -12.53 10.33
C ARG A 83 -9.05 -13.77 10.89
N PHE A 84 -8.22 -14.40 10.07
CA PHE A 84 -7.36 -15.53 10.45
C PHE A 84 -5.90 -15.18 10.24
N PHE A 85 -5.04 -15.55 11.16
CA PHE A 85 -3.62 -15.67 10.90
C PHE A 85 -3.35 -17.04 10.29
N ILE A 86 -2.65 -17.10 9.16
CA ILE A 86 -2.37 -18.35 8.45
C ILE A 86 -0.89 -18.67 8.56
N GLU A 87 -0.57 -19.74 9.26
CA GLU A 87 0.81 -20.23 9.39
C GLU A 87 1.28 -20.93 8.11
N GLY A 88 2.51 -20.59 7.69
CA GLY A 88 3.18 -21.30 6.57
C GLY A 88 2.89 -20.71 5.20
N ILE A 89 2.43 -19.47 5.09
CA ILE A 89 2.37 -18.74 3.83
C ILE A 89 3.79 -18.26 3.50
N GLN A 90 4.39 -18.79 2.43
CA GLN A 90 5.77 -18.46 2.06
C GLN A 90 5.95 -18.05 0.60
N CYS A 91 4.93 -18.28 -0.23
CA CYS A 91 5.03 -18.00 -1.66
C CYS A 91 3.68 -17.64 -2.27
N THR A 92 3.72 -17.10 -3.47
CA THR A 92 2.54 -16.69 -4.23
C THR A 92 1.63 -17.86 -4.64
N ALA A 93 2.14 -19.08 -4.68
CA ALA A 93 1.32 -20.26 -4.89
C ALA A 93 0.32 -20.49 -3.75
N CYS A 94 0.71 -20.19 -2.49
CA CYS A 94 -0.20 -20.24 -1.35
C CYS A 94 -1.36 -19.24 -1.49
N LEU A 95 -1.07 -18.03 -1.99
CA LEU A 95 -2.10 -17.03 -2.25
C LEU A 95 -3.13 -17.51 -3.26
N TRP A 96 -2.66 -18.14 -4.35
CA TRP A 96 -3.56 -18.63 -5.37
C TRP A 96 -4.50 -19.73 -4.84
N ILE A 97 -3.97 -20.64 -3.98
CA ILE A 97 -4.78 -21.71 -3.37
C ILE A 97 -5.87 -21.12 -2.48
N ILE A 98 -5.53 -20.09 -1.72
CA ILE A 98 -6.46 -19.39 -0.81
C ILE A 98 -7.52 -18.62 -1.60
N ASP A 99 -7.16 -18.01 -2.72
CA ASP A 99 -8.09 -17.28 -3.59
C ASP A 99 -9.18 -18.19 -4.21
N GLN A 100 -8.97 -19.53 -4.20
CA GLN A 100 -9.97 -20.50 -4.69
C GLN A 100 -10.95 -20.94 -3.59
N ILE A 101 -10.85 -20.46 -2.37
CA ILE A 101 -11.77 -20.84 -1.28
C ILE A 101 -13.23 -20.57 -1.64
N PRO A 102 -13.61 -19.46 -2.32
CA PRO A 102 -14.99 -19.24 -2.75
C PRO A 102 -15.53 -20.32 -3.70
N ASP A 103 -14.66 -20.93 -4.52
CA ASP A 103 -15.07 -22.02 -5.42
C ASP A 103 -15.36 -23.33 -4.66
N TRP A 104 -14.75 -23.53 -3.52
CA TRP A 104 -14.92 -24.73 -2.68
C TRP A 104 -15.96 -24.53 -1.57
N VAL A 105 -16.18 -23.28 -1.16
CA VAL A 105 -17.15 -22.88 -0.14
C VAL A 105 -18.03 -21.77 -0.71
N PRO A 106 -19.15 -22.10 -1.38
CA PRO A 106 -20.01 -21.13 -2.08
C PRO A 106 -20.60 -20.03 -1.19
N GLN A 107 -20.65 -20.27 0.14
CA GLN A 107 -21.09 -19.32 1.15
C GLN A 107 -20.10 -18.17 1.37
N VAL A 108 -18.84 -18.33 0.93
CA VAL A 108 -17.84 -17.27 0.99
C VAL A 108 -18.15 -16.24 -0.09
N GLU A 109 -18.26 -14.98 0.32
CA GLU A 109 -18.48 -13.85 -0.59
C GLU A 109 -17.14 -13.35 -1.11
N LYS A 110 -16.19 -13.12 -0.20
CA LYS A 110 -14.87 -12.58 -0.54
C LYS A 110 -13.81 -13.13 0.41
N VAL A 111 -12.63 -13.35 -0.16
CA VAL A 111 -11.42 -13.74 0.57
C VAL A 111 -10.33 -12.72 0.28
N HIS A 112 -9.64 -12.27 1.31
CA HIS A 112 -8.55 -11.32 1.16
C HIS A 112 -7.35 -11.74 2.02
N LEU A 113 -6.26 -12.15 1.35
CA LEU A 113 -5.03 -12.58 2.00
C LEU A 113 -3.98 -11.47 2.02
N ASN A 114 -3.59 -11.05 3.22
CA ASN A 114 -2.45 -10.17 3.43
C ASN A 114 -1.19 -11.00 3.69
N MET A 115 -0.35 -11.16 2.66
CA MET A 115 0.88 -11.97 2.75
C MET A 115 1.94 -11.40 3.70
N SER A 116 1.95 -10.11 3.96
CA SER A 116 2.98 -9.49 4.81
C SER A 116 2.75 -9.77 6.29
N GLN A 117 1.48 -9.85 6.64
CA GLN A 117 1.03 -10.12 8.00
C GLN A 117 0.61 -11.58 8.19
N ASN A 118 0.58 -12.36 7.11
CA ASN A 118 0.03 -13.71 7.05
C ASN A 118 -1.43 -13.76 7.55
N THR A 119 -2.22 -12.72 7.26
CA THR A 119 -3.62 -12.63 7.70
C THR A 119 -4.57 -12.80 6.54
N LEU A 120 -5.61 -13.59 6.76
CA LEU A 120 -6.70 -13.86 5.84
C LEU A 120 -7.99 -13.25 6.40
N PHE A 121 -8.61 -12.37 5.64
CA PHE A 121 -9.98 -11.92 5.91
C PHE A 121 -10.95 -12.70 5.06
N VAL A 122 -12.02 -13.20 5.66
CA VAL A 122 -13.07 -13.97 5.01
C VAL A 122 -14.41 -13.30 5.30
N SER A 123 -15.11 -12.88 4.25
CA SER A 123 -16.50 -12.43 4.30
C SER A 123 -17.43 -13.53 3.83
N LEU A 124 -18.54 -13.72 4.52
CA LEU A 124 -19.57 -14.71 4.20
C LEU A 124 -20.85 -14.02 3.81
N LYS A 125 -21.58 -14.62 2.86
CA LYS A 125 -22.95 -14.19 2.46
C LYS A 125 -23.94 -14.37 3.61
N GLU A 126 -23.74 -15.41 4.40
CA GLU A 126 -24.54 -15.74 5.57
C GLU A 126 -23.61 -16.09 6.75
N PRO A 127 -23.91 -15.66 7.98
CA PRO A 127 -23.10 -16.02 9.15
C PRO A 127 -23.23 -17.53 9.46
N GLY A 128 -22.15 -18.15 9.95
CA GLY A 128 -22.21 -19.54 10.44
C GLY A 128 -21.46 -20.56 9.56
N PHE A 129 -20.50 -20.15 8.72
CA PHE A 129 -19.69 -21.04 7.88
C PHE A 129 -18.18 -20.80 8.01
N PHE A 130 -17.71 -20.09 9.03
CA PHE A 130 -16.28 -19.85 9.27
C PHE A 130 -15.56 -21.15 9.65
N GLY A 131 -16.23 -22.04 10.37
CA GLY A 131 -15.74 -23.36 10.70
C GLY A 131 -15.45 -24.21 9.45
N LYS A 132 -16.31 -24.12 8.43
CA LYS A 132 -16.09 -24.78 7.16
C LYS A 132 -14.89 -24.23 6.40
N VAL A 133 -14.70 -22.89 6.42
CA VAL A 133 -13.51 -22.27 5.82
C VAL A 133 -12.24 -22.72 6.54
N ALA A 134 -12.22 -22.72 7.87
CA ALA A 134 -11.09 -23.19 8.65
C ALA A 134 -10.80 -24.68 8.40
N SER A 135 -11.82 -25.52 8.25
CA SER A 135 -11.67 -26.95 7.91
C SER A 135 -11.07 -27.16 6.52
N VAL A 136 -11.46 -26.36 5.51
CA VAL A 136 -10.88 -26.39 4.16
C VAL A 136 -9.41 -25.97 4.20
N LEU A 137 -9.08 -24.89 4.93
CA LEU A 137 -7.69 -24.46 5.11
C LEU A 137 -6.84 -25.53 5.78
N SER A 138 -7.38 -26.18 6.82
CA SER A 138 -6.72 -27.29 7.50
C SER A 138 -6.53 -28.49 6.58
N ALA A 139 -7.55 -28.86 5.79
CA ALA A 139 -7.46 -29.94 4.80
C ALA A 139 -6.39 -29.66 3.73
N LEU A 140 -6.14 -28.40 3.40
CA LEU A 140 -5.05 -27.96 2.53
C LEU A 140 -3.69 -27.93 3.24
N GLY A 141 -3.64 -28.17 4.55
CA GLY A 141 -2.44 -28.19 5.36
C GLY A 141 -2.01 -26.82 5.89
N TYR A 142 -2.90 -25.84 5.88
CA TYR A 142 -2.67 -24.55 6.53
C TYR A 142 -3.26 -24.54 7.93
N LYS A 143 -2.54 -23.97 8.90
CA LYS A 143 -3.10 -23.69 10.23
C LYS A 143 -3.66 -22.28 10.24
N ALA A 144 -4.98 -22.17 10.42
CA ALA A 144 -5.70 -20.92 10.49
C ALA A 144 -6.06 -20.58 11.94
N TYR A 145 -5.54 -19.48 12.44
CA TYR A 145 -5.78 -18.98 13.80
C TYR A 145 -6.69 -17.77 13.71
N PRO A 146 -7.93 -17.80 14.21
CA PRO A 146 -8.77 -16.62 14.25
C PRO A 146 -8.12 -15.56 15.15
N ILE A 147 -8.12 -14.30 14.69
CA ILE A 147 -7.50 -13.17 15.38
C ILE A 147 -8.50 -12.01 15.49
N LYS A 148 -8.50 -11.34 16.66
CA LYS A 148 -9.33 -10.14 16.91
C LYS A 148 -8.70 -8.89 16.33
N ASN A 149 -7.37 -8.78 16.44
CA ASN A 149 -6.62 -7.60 16.03
C ASN A 149 -5.27 -7.98 15.39
N LEU A 150 -4.62 -6.99 14.78
CA LEU A 150 -3.34 -7.18 14.09
C LEU A 150 -2.15 -7.38 15.05
N ASP A 151 -2.28 -7.03 16.32
CA ASP A 151 -1.22 -7.24 17.31
C ASP A 151 -1.10 -8.73 17.66
N GLU A 152 -2.22 -9.47 17.67
CA GLU A 152 -2.20 -10.94 17.77
C GLU A 152 -1.48 -11.57 16.57
N ALA A 153 -1.71 -11.05 15.37
CA ALA A 153 -0.99 -11.51 14.17
C ALA A 153 0.53 -11.31 14.31
N LYS A 154 0.98 -10.20 14.87
CA LYS A 154 2.42 -9.94 15.12
C LYS A 154 3.04 -10.97 16.09
N HIS A 155 2.28 -11.40 17.09
CA HIS A 155 2.73 -12.43 18.04
C HIS A 155 2.96 -13.77 17.33
N PHE A 156 1.99 -14.23 16.53
CA PHE A 156 2.13 -15.46 15.73
C PHE A 156 3.27 -15.36 14.72
N GLN A 157 3.40 -14.22 14.04
CA GLN A 157 4.49 -13.96 13.10
C GLN A 157 5.87 -14.01 13.76
N LYS A 158 6.00 -13.49 14.99
CA LYS A 158 7.24 -13.57 15.77
C LYS A 158 7.60 -15.01 16.08
N LYS A 159 6.63 -15.84 16.43
CA LYS A 159 6.80 -17.29 16.69
C LYS A 159 7.25 -18.02 15.42
N GLU A 160 6.62 -17.76 14.28
CA GLU A 160 7.00 -18.35 12.99
C GLU A 160 8.43 -17.95 12.58
N ASN A 161 8.79 -16.67 12.71
CA ASN A 161 10.15 -16.18 12.45
C ASN A 161 11.20 -16.87 13.33
N HIS A 162 10.87 -17.13 14.59
CA HIS A 162 11.76 -17.84 15.50
C HIS A 162 11.99 -19.31 15.05
N GLN A 163 10.93 -19.98 14.61
CA GLN A 163 11.04 -21.34 14.07
C GLN A 163 11.88 -21.38 12.78
N GLN A 164 11.71 -20.41 11.90
CA GLN A 164 12.54 -20.27 10.68
C GLN A 164 14.01 -20.06 11.03
N LEU A 165 14.29 -19.22 12.01
CA LEU A 165 15.66 -18.96 12.49
C LEU A 165 16.28 -20.22 13.12
N MET A 166 15.53 -20.98 13.91
CA MET A 166 15.98 -22.26 14.47
C MET A 166 16.36 -23.26 13.38
N ARG A 167 15.49 -23.42 12.34
CA ARG A 167 15.79 -24.29 11.21
C ARG A 167 17.05 -23.86 10.49
N LEU A 168 17.24 -22.56 10.29
CA LEU A 168 18.44 -21.99 9.67
C LEU A 168 19.69 -22.27 10.51
N GLY A 169 19.62 -22.10 11.84
CA GLY A 169 20.72 -22.38 12.76
C GLY A 169 21.15 -23.86 12.76
N ILE A 170 20.18 -24.77 12.78
CA ILE A 170 20.46 -26.22 12.70
C ILE A 170 21.04 -26.58 11.33
N ALA A 171 20.48 -26.05 10.24
CA ALA A 171 21.02 -26.28 8.90
C ALA A 171 22.45 -25.76 8.77
N ALA A 172 22.77 -24.57 9.31
CA ALA A 172 24.11 -24.00 9.30
C ALA A 172 25.11 -24.86 10.05
N ALA A 173 24.78 -25.29 11.28
CA ALA A 173 25.64 -26.12 12.11
C ALA A 173 25.90 -27.48 11.46
N CYS A 174 24.85 -28.15 10.98
CA CYS A 174 25.01 -29.45 10.32
C CYS A 174 25.78 -29.34 9.00
N THR A 175 25.48 -28.34 8.15
CA THR A 175 26.19 -28.12 6.88
C THR A 175 27.67 -27.80 7.11
N GLY A 176 28.00 -26.98 8.12
CA GLY A 176 29.38 -26.68 8.48
C GLY A 176 30.18 -27.94 8.83
N ASN A 177 29.61 -28.84 9.62
CA ASN A 177 30.26 -30.14 9.96
C ASN A 177 30.37 -31.04 8.73
N ILE A 178 29.30 -31.18 7.90
CA ILE A 178 29.36 -31.94 6.66
C ILE A 178 30.48 -31.44 5.74
N MET A 179 30.61 -30.12 5.56
CA MET A 179 31.65 -29.53 4.72
C MET A 179 33.04 -29.82 5.23
N LEU A 180 33.24 -29.87 6.56
CA LEU A 180 34.53 -30.18 7.18
C LEU A 180 34.96 -31.63 6.88
N PHE A 181 34.05 -32.58 6.96
CA PHE A 181 34.33 -33.97 6.59
C PHE A 181 34.46 -34.15 5.06
N SER A 182 33.64 -33.48 4.29
CA SER A 182 33.68 -33.55 2.82
C SER A 182 34.96 -32.93 2.28
N PHE A 183 35.54 -31.91 2.91
CA PHE A 183 36.83 -31.34 2.53
C PHE A 183 37.95 -32.38 2.58
N SER A 184 37.93 -33.23 3.64
CA SER A 184 38.90 -34.32 3.76
C SER A 184 38.73 -35.35 2.67
N LEU A 185 37.50 -35.68 2.26
CA LEU A 185 37.22 -36.59 1.13
C LEU A 185 37.72 -36.03 -0.20
N TYR A 186 37.52 -34.73 -0.44
CA TYR A 186 38.01 -34.04 -1.64
C TYR A 186 39.55 -33.92 -1.67
N SER A 187 40.18 -33.92 -0.51
CA SER A 187 41.66 -33.94 -0.40
C SER A 187 42.27 -35.30 -0.69
N GLY A 188 41.48 -36.30 -1.12
CA GLY A 188 41.94 -37.60 -1.55
C GLY A 188 41.96 -38.70 -0.49
N LEU A 189 41.27 -38.53 0.63
CA LEU A 189 41.09 -39.58 1.65
C LEU A 189 40.29 -40.76 1.07
N LYS A 190 40.87 -41.97 1.11
CA LYS A 190 40.29 -43.21 0.53
C LYS A 190 40.19 -44.31 1.57
N GLY A 191 39.44 -45.36 1.26
CA GLY A 191 39.31 -46.58 2.04
C GLY A 191 38.40 -46.48 3.22
N GLN A 192 38.68 -47.20 4.32
CA GLN A 192 37.80 -47.28 5.48
C GLN A 192 37.46 -45.92 6.10
N MET A 193 38.41 -45.00 6.17
CA MET A 193 38.21 -43.65 6.72
C MET A 193 37.27 -42.82 5.88
N ALA A 194 37.26 -42.98 4.53
CA ALA A 194 36.32 -42.32 3.64
C ALA A 194 34.84 -42.77 3.96
N ASN A 195 34.64 -44.06 4.20
CA ASN A 195 33.34 -44.59 4.60
C ASN A 195 32.91 -44.06 5.96
N VAL A 196 33.80 -43.95 6.95
CA VAL A 196 33.47 -43.36 8.27
C VAL A 196 33.00 -41.94 8.11
N PHE A 197 33.69 -41.11 7.30
CA PHE A 197 33.27 -39.75 7.02
C PHE A 197 31.97 -39.68 6.23
N GLY A 198 31.70 -40.65 5.36
CA GLY A 198 30.42 -40.79 4.69
C GLY A 198 29.26 -41.04 5.66
N TYR A 199 29.46 -41.94 6.66
CA TYR A 199 28.46 -42.16 7.73
C TYR A 199 28.29 -40.96 8.64
N LEU A 200 29.36 -40.22 8.99
CA LEU A 200 29.24 -38.97 9.74
C LEU A 200 28.46 -37.92 8.95
N ASN A 201 28.73 -37.76 7.67
CA ASN A 201 27.93 -36.87 6.80
C ASN A 201 26.46 -37.26 6.77
N LEU A 202 26.13 -38.55 6.71
CA LEU A 202 24.76 -39.04 6.78
C LEU A 202 24.10 -38.65 8.12
N VAL A 203 24.77 -38.84 9.25
CA VAL A 203 24.24 -38.52 10.59
C VAL A 203 23.91 -37.02 10.69
N PHE A 204 24.80 -36.16 10.22
CA PHE A 204 24.55 -34.70 10.21
C PHE A 204 23.52 -34.28 9.14
N PHE A 205 23.34 -35.08 8.07
CA PHE A 205 22.35 -34.79 7.05
C PHE A 205 20.91 -35.14 7.48
N ILE A 206 20.70 -36.14 8.32
CA ILE A 206 19.36 -36.55 8.79
C ILE A 206 18.55 -35.40 9.41
N PRO A 207 19.08 -34.56 10.32
CA PRO A 207 18.37 -33.38 10.83
C PRO A 207 18.00 -32.39 9.75
N ILE A 208 18.86 -32.22 8.76
CA ILE A 208 18.59 -31.33 7.61
C ILE A 208 17.43 -31.88 6.79
N LEU A 209 17.44 -33.17 6.47
CA LEU A 209 16.41 -33.85 5.68
C LEU A 209 15.05 -33.83 6.35
N ILE A 210 14.97 -34.18 7.65
CA ILE A 210 13.69 -34.35 8.34
C ILE A 210 13.13 -33.00 8.83
N TYR A 211 13.95 -32.17 9.48
CA TYR A 211 13.47 -30.96 10.15
C TYR A 211 13.66 -29.69 9.30
N CYS A 212 14.83 -29.51 8.72
CA CYS A 212 15.13 -28.27 8.01
C CYS A 212 14.43 -28.21 6.63
N ALA A 213 14.31 -29.34 5.93
CA ALA A 213 13.66 -29.43 4.62
C ALA A 213 12.12 -29.51 4.69
N GLN A 214 11.53 -29.63 5.88
CA GLN A 214 10.08 -29.75 6.08
C GLN A 214 9.24 -28.67 5.37
N PRO A 215 9.61 -27.36 5.32
CA PRO A 215 8.85 -26.37 4.60
C PRO A 215 8.68 -26.68 3.11
N PHE A 216 9.69 -27.26 2.47
CA PHE A 216 9.66 -27.61 1.05
C PHE A 216 8.70 -28.80 0.81
N TYR A 217 8.73 -29.81 1.68
CA TYR A 217 7.81 -30.94 1.60
C TYR A 217 6.35 -30.54 1.81
N ASN A 218 6.11 -29.69 2.80
CA ASN A 218 4.76 -29.18 3.10
C ASN A 218 4.19 -28.38 1.92
N ASN A 219 5.01 -27.50 1.32
CA ASN A 219 4.58 -26.72 0.17
C ASN A 219 4.32 -27.60 -1.06
N LEU A 220 5.17 -28.58 -1.32
CA LEU A 220 4.94 -29.56 -2.39
C LEU A 220 3.65 -30.35 -2.16
N TRP A 221 3.44 -30.85 -0.96
CA TRP A 221 2.24 -31.62 -0.61
C TRP A 221 0.95 -30.80 -0.77
N ARG A 222 0.97 -29.52 -0.33
CA ARG A 222 -0.14 -28.57 -0.52
C ARG A 222 -0.44 -28.36 -2.00
N SER A 223 0.59 -28.14 -2.81
CA SER A 223 0.46 -27.92 -4.25
C SER A 223 -0.07 -29.17 -4.98
N LEU A 224 0.38 -30.36 -4.61
CA LEU A 224 -0.13 -31.61 -5.15
C LEU A 224 -1.62 -31.83 -4.80
N LYS A 225 -2.02 -31.57 -3.55
CA LYS A 225 -3.45 -31.60 -3.16
C LYS A 225 -4.30 -30.62 -3.97
N ALA A 226 -3.77 -29.44 -4.24
CA ALA A 226 -4.43 -28.43 -5.08
C ALA A 226 -4.34 -28.74 -6.59
N ARG A 227 -3.76 -29.87 -7.00
CA ARG A 227 -3.50 -30.28 -8.40
C ARG A 227 -2.78 -29.20 -9.22
N ARG A 228 -1.78 -28.56 -8.61
CA ARG A 228 -0.98 -27.50 -9.24
C ARG A 228 0.50 -27.80 -9.16
N PRO A 229 1.29 -27.39 -10.18
CA PRO A 229 2.74 -27.52 -10.14
C PRO A 229 3.32 -26.62 -9.04
N SER A 230 4.24 -27.19 -8.25
CA SER A 230 4.95 -26.47 -7.20
C SER A 230 6.29 -25.97 -7.69
N ILE A 231 6.67 -24.75 -7.30
CA ILE A 231 8.03 -24.21 -7.51
C ILE A 231 9.06 -25.04 -6.70
N ASP A 232 8.64 -25.71 -5.62
CA ASP A 232 9.50 -26.52 -4.76
C ASP A 232 9.68 -27.96 -5.28
N LEU A 233 8.93 -28.38 -6.31
CA LEU A 233 9.02 -29.72 -6.88
C LEU A 233 10.44 -30.09 -7.31
N PRO A 234 11.19 -29.24 -8.06
CA PRO A 234 12.58 -29.55 -8.43
C PRO A 234 13.49 -29.71 -7.22
N ILE A 235 13.30 -28.87 -6.18
CA ILE A 235 14.12 -28.91 -4.97
C ILE A 235 13.92 -30.23 -4.21
N VAL A 236 12.66 -30.61 -3.99
CA VAL A 236 12.32 -31.86 -3.28
C VAL A 236 12.80 -33.06 -4.09
N ALA A 237 12.64 -33.04 -5.43
CA ALA A 237 13.15 -34.12 -6.30
C ALA A 237 14.67 -34.24 -6.19
N ALA A 238 15.42 -33.12 -6.26
CA ALA A 238 16.87 -33.13 -6.10
C ALA A 238 17.32 -33.69 -4.74
N VAL A 239 16.65 -33.27 -3.65
CA VAL A 239 16.95 -33.72 -2.29
C VAL A 239 16.70 -35.23 -2.13
N ILE A 240 15.55 -35.74 -2.60
CA ILE A 240 15.20 -37.15 -2.48
C ILE A 240 16.13 -38.01 -3.36
N ILE A 241 16.30 -37.65 -4.63
CA ILE A 241 17.16 -38.39 -5.57
C ILE A 241 18.59 -38.39 -5.06
N GLY A 242 19.14 -37.22 -4.72
CA GLY A 242 20.50 -37.08 -4.23
C GLY A 242 20.75 -37.85 -2.92
N PHE A 243 19.77 -37.85 -1.99
CA PHE A 243 19.83 -38.64 -0.76
C PHE A 243 19.85 -40.14 -1.03
N VAL A 244 18.92 -40.65 -1.85
CA VAL A 244 18.83 -42.08 -2.19
C VAL A 244 20.11 -42.54 -2.86
N LEU A 245 20.64 -41.79 -3.80
CA LEU A 245 21.89 -42.16 -4.51
C LEU A 245 23.09 -42.09 -3.57
N SER A 246 23.21 -41.09 -2.69
CA SER A 246 24.28 -40.99 -1.70
C SER A 246 24.23 -42.15 -0.72
N LEU A 247 23.03 -42.54 -0.27
CA LEU A 247 22.84 -43.68 0.61
C LEU A 247 23.20 -45.00 -0.09
N PHE A 248 22.80 -45.16 -1.37
CA PHE A 248 23.14 -46.34 -2.16
C PHE A 248 24.67 -46.47 -2.39
N ASN A 249 25.33 -45.37 -2.72
CA ASN A 249 26.79 -45.37 -2.88
C ASN A 249 27.51 -45.67 -1.57
N LEU A 250 27.01 -45.15 -0.43
CA LEU A 250 27.57 -45.38 0.90
C LEU A 250 27.49 -46.91 1.26
N ILE A 251 26.35 -47.56 1.00
CA ILE A 251 26.15 -48.97 1.25
C ILE A 251 27.06 -49.84 0.36
N ARG A 252 27.30 -49.44 -0.89
CA ARG A 252 28.18 -50.13 -1.82
C ARG A 252 29.67 -49.85 -1.61
N GLY A 253 30.03 -48.96 -0.71
CA GLY A 253 31.39 -48.54 -0.46
C GLY A 253 31.96 -47.65 -1.57
N ASN A 254 31.15 -47.02 -2.41
CA ASN A 254 31.54 -46.02 -3.38
C ASN A 254 31.77 -44.68 -2.71
N GLU A 255 32.81 -43.96 -3.09
CA GLU A 255 33.20 -42.68 -2.45
C GLU A 255 32.42 -41.43 -2.97
N ALA A 256 31.43 -41.60 -3.85
CA ALA A 256 30.67 -40.51 -4.46
C ALA A 256 29.42 -40.17 -3.61
N PHE A 257 29.56 -39.25 -2.69
CA PHE A 257 28.47 -38.74 -1.84
C PHE A 257 28.07 -37.34 -2.23
N TYR A 258 26.77 -37.00 -2.12
CA TYR A 258 26.19 -35.68 -2.43
C TYR A 258 25.59 -35.00 -1.19
N PHE A 259 25.86 -35.49 0.03
CA PHE A 259 25.33 -34.90 1.27
C PHE A 259 25.74 -33.45 1.48
N ASP A 260 26.97 -33.08 1.09
CA ASP A 260 27.51 -31.73 1.13
C ASP A 260 26.74 -30.77 0.23
N SER A 261 26.58 -31.15 -1.02
CA SER A 261 25.87 -30.36 -2.03
C SER A 261 24.41 -30.12 -1.65
N LEU A 262 23.75 -31.17 -1.15
CA LEU A 262 22.35 -31.11 -0.71
C LEU A 262 22.19 -30.29 0.59
N SER A 263 23.12 -30.43 1.54
CA SER A 263 23.08 -29.67 2.79
C SER A 263 23.28 -28.17 2.52
N VAL A 264 24.26 -27.81 1.68
CA VAL A 264 24.50 -26.42 1.25
C VAL A 264 23.28 -25.88 0.52
N LEU A 265 22.68 -26.66 -0.39
CA LEU A 265 21.44 -26.26 -1.08
C LEU A 265 20.35 -25.90 -0.10
N ILE A 266 20.00 -26.79 0.85
CA ILE A 266 18.92 -26.57 1.81
C ILE A 266 19.25 -25.37 2.72
N PHE A 267 20.48 -25.28 3.23
CA PHE A 267 20.91 -24.15 4.06
C PHE A 267 20.76 -22.82 3.34
N LEU A 268 21.29 -22.70 2.11
CA LEU A 268 21.25 -21.46 1.35
C LEU A 268 19.83 -21.09 0.89
N LEU A 269 18.98 -22.08 0.62
CA LEU A 269 17.56 -21.86 0.34
C LEU A 269 16.82 -21.33 1.56
N LEU A 270 17.03 -21.89 2.74
CA LEU A 270 16.45 -21.42 3.99
C LEU A 270 16.94 -20.00 4.32
N ALA A 271 18.24 -19.74 4.17
CA ALA A 271 18.83 -18.43 4.38
C ALA A 271 18.21 -17.37 3.44
N SER A 272 18.11 -17.70 2.15
CA SER A 272 17.50 -16.82 1.15
C SER A 272 16.02 -16.55 1.48
N ARG A 273 15.23 -17.57 1.81
CA ARG A 273 13.81 -17.43 2.19
C ARG A 273 13.63 -16.61 3.46
N TYR A 274 14.43 -16.86 4.49
CA TYR A 274 14.40 -16.09 5.73
C TYR A 274 14.72 -14.61 5.50
N PHE A 275 15.82 -14.34 4.81
CA PHE A 275 16.23 -12.96 4.50
C PHE A 275 15.18 -12.22 3.69
N LEU A 276 14.58 -12.90 2.73
CA LEU A 276 13.56 -12.34 1.86
C LEU A 276 12.25 -12.05 2.61
N SER A 277 11.76 -13.02 3.39
CA SER A 277 10.58 -12.85 4.25
C SER A 277 10.80 -11.68 5.22
N ARG A 278 11.98 -11.62 5.83
CA ARG A 278 12.34 -10.52 6.74
C ARG A 278 12.40 -9.16 6.05
N THR A 279 12.96 -9.15 4.84
CA THR A 279 13.02 -7.93 4.02
C THR A 279 11.61 -7.46 3.65
N GLN A 280 10.75 -8.36 3.18
CA GLN A 280 9.35 -8.05 2.88
C GLN A 280 8.62 -7.52 4.12
N GLN A 281 8.69 -8.22 5.25
CA GLN A 281 8.08 -7.77 6.51
C GLN A 281 8.56 -6.37 6.93
N THR A 282 9.87 -6.10 6.86
CA THR A 282 10.44 -4.80 7.23
C THR A 282 10.01 -3.69 6.27
N PHE A 283 9.93 -4.00 4.96
CA PHE A 283 9.57 -3.00 3.97
C PHE A 283 8.07 -2.70 3.93
N ILE A 284 7.24 -3.65 4.30
CA ILE A 284 5.79 -3.57 4.24
C ILE A 284 5.20 -3.02 5.55
N ASN A 285 5.73 -3.43 6.71
CA ASN A 285 5.25 -2.99 8.02
C ASN A 285 5.55 -1.50 8.35
N SER A 286 6.28 -0.79 7.53
CA SER A 286 6.52 0.63 7.70
C SER A 286 5.55 1.46 6.87
N SER A 287 4.25 1.38 7.17
CA SER A 287 3.33 2.47 6.87
C SER A 287 3.74 3.66 7.74
N TYR A 288 4.63 4.47 7.20
CA TYR A 288 5.27 5.60 7.92
C TYR A 288 4.23 6.56 8.51
N LEU A 289 3.08 6.71 7.82
CA LEU A 289 1.98 7.54 8.27
C LEU A 289 1.18 6.89 9.42
N GLN A 290 0.98 5.58 9.38
CA GLN A 290 0.26 4.86 10.43
C GLN A 290 1.06 4.88 11.74
N THR A 291 2.38 4.61 11.68
CA THR A 291 3.27 4.74 12.84
C THR A 291 3.29 6.18 13.36
N PHE A 292 3.13 7.18 12.47
CA PHE A 292 3.15 8.60 12.84
C PHE A 292 1.90 9.05 13.59
N ILE A 293 0.75 8.42 13.32
CA ILE A 293 -0.55 8.81 13.92
C ILE A 293 -0.90 7.91 15.09
N THR A 294 -0.73 6.58 14.95
CA THR A 294 -1.19 5.62 15.97
C THR A 294 -0.21 5.40 17.12
N SER A 295 1.09 5.73 16.94
CA SER A 295 2.08 5.60 18.01
C SER A 295 2.18 6.82 18.93
N GLN A 296 1.38 7.87 18.70
CA GLN A 296 1.38 9.04 19.54
C GLN A 296 0.79 8.74 20.93
N VAL A 297 1.43 9.29 21.94
CA VAL A 297 0.88 9.35 23.30
C VAL A 297 0.22 10.72 23.43
N CYS A 298 -1.06 10.76 23.75
CA CYS A 298 -1.84 11.97 23.95
C CYS A 298 -2.25 12.12 25.42
N GLN A 299 -2.65 13.31 25.80
CA GLN A 299 -3.15 13.61 27.13
C GLN A 299 -4.69 13.59 27.09
N ARG A 300 -5.30 12.58 27.73
CA ARG A 300 -6.75 12.41 27.86
C ARG A 300 -7.19 12.90 29.23
N TRP A 301 -8.29 13.62 29.27
CA TRP A 301 -8.93 14.02 30.53
C TRP A 301 -9.57 12.79 31.21
N ASN A 302 -9.19 12.55 32.46
CA ASN A 302 -9.80 11.52 33.28
C ASN A 302 -10.84 12.18 34.21
N ASN A 303 -12.11 11.80 34.04
CA ASN A 303 -13.22 12.36 34.85
C ASN A 303 -13.19 11.90 36.30
N GLU A 304 -12.53 10.77 36.62
CA GLU A 304 -12.46 10.26 38.00
C GLU A 304 -11.45 11.02 38.84
N ASN A 305 -10.28 11.31 38.27
CA ASN A 305 -9.17 11.93 39.00
C ASN A 305 -9.05 13.44 38.73
N HIS A 306 -9.87 14.00 37.82
CA HIS A 306 -9.81 15.40 37.36
C HIS A 306 -8.42 15.84 36.89
N GLU A 307 -7.67 14.94 36.23
CA GLU A 307 -6.33 15.20 35.72
C GLU A 307 -6.17 14.65 34.31
N TYR A 308 -5.16 15.18 33.58
CA TYR A 308 -4.79 14.66 32.27
C TYR A 308 -3.86 13.46 32.42
N GLU A 309 -4.29 12.29 31.96
CA GLU A 309 -3.49 11.07 31.88
C GLU A 309 -2.88 10.86 30.49
N ARG A 310 -1.69 10.27 30.43
CA ARG A 310 -1.04 9.92 29.16
C ARG A 310 -1.53 8.57 28.67
N VAL A 311 -2.23 8.57 27.53
CA VAL A 311 -2.76 7.36 26.89
C VAL A 311 -2.27 7.26 25.46
N PRO A 312 -2.03 6.05 24.93
CA PRO A 312 -1.80 5.87 23.50
C PRO A 312 -3.01 6.31 22.68
N ALA A 313 -2.81 7.01 21.56
CA ALA A 313 -3.89 7.54 20.72
C ALA A 313 -4.92 6.48 20.27
N ARG A 314 -4.50 5.22 20.12
CA ARG A 314 -5.39 4.08 19.79
C ARG A 314 -6.41 3.73 20.88
N HIS A 315 -6.23 4.21 22.12
CA HIS A 315 -7.13 3.97 23.24
C HIS A 315 -8.12 5.13 23.46
N LEU A 316 -8.15 6.09 22.55
CA LEU A 316 -9.14 7.16 22.57
C LEU A 316 -10.52 6.64 22.18
N ASN A 317 -11.54 7.05 22.91
CA ASN A 317 -12.92 6.81 22.61
C ASN A 317 -13.62 8.07 22.10
N VAL A 318 -14.78 7.90 21.49
CA VAL A 318 -15.64 9.02 21.11
C VAL A 318 -16.07 9.78 22.39
N ASP A 319 -16.10 11.10 22.30
CA ASP A 319 -16.39 12.06 23.37
C ASP A 319 -15.29 12.21 24.44
N ASP A 320 -14.14 11.50 24.31
CA ASP A 320 -12.97 11.80 25.13
C ASP A 320 -12.51 13.25 24.92
N LYS A 321 -12.11 13.91 26.00
CA LYS A 321 -11.45 15.23 25.92
C LYS A 321 -9.95 15.04 25.96
N ILE A 322 -9.26 15.58 24.97
CA ILE A 322 -7.82 15.49 24.85
C ILE A 322 -7.18 16.88 24.82
N LEU A 323 -6.00 16.98 25.43
CA LEU A 323 -5.15 18.17 25.35
C LEU A 323 -3.99 17.89 24.41
N VAL A 324 -3.87 18.72 23.37
CA VAL A 324 -2.77 18.65 22.39
C VAL A 324 -1.93 19.92 22.52
N LYS A 325 -0.63 19.77 22.70
CA LYS A 325 0.30 20.89 22.91
C LYS A 325 0.81 21.45 21.60
N GLU A 326 1.37 22.67 21.67
CA GLU A 326 2.09 23.28 20.57
C GLU A 326 3.15 22.32 19.99
N GLY A 327 3.23 22.25 18.66
CA GLY A 327 4.12 21.36 17.93
C GLY A 327 3.64 19.92 17.84
N GLU A 328 2.66 19.48 18.66
CA GLU A 328 2.08 18.15 18.59
C GLU A 328 1.08 18.04 17.46
N ARG A 329 0.85 16.81 17.02
CA ARG A 329 -0.18 16.51 16.01
C ARG A 329 -1.43 16.00 16.66
N ILE A 330 -2.57 16.33 16.08
CA ILE A 330 -3.88 15.89 16.54
C ILE A 330 -4.03 14.40 16.25
N PRO A 331 -4.35 13.57 17.27
CA PRO A 331 -4.36 12.12 17.13
C PRO A 331 -5.67 11.55 16.60
N ALA A 332 -6.78 12.30 16.65
CA ALA A 332 -8.13 11.85 16.29
C ALA A 332 -8.96 13.02 15.74
N ASP A 333 -10.01 12.73 14.95
CA ASP A 333 -10.90 13.78 14.48
C ASP A 333 -11.83 14.24 15.62
N GLY A 334 -12.04 15.54 15.72
CA GLY A 334 -12.85 16.09 16.81
C GLY A 334 -13.33 17.50 16.55
N VAL A 335 -13.73 18.15 17.63
CA VAL A 335 -14.20 19.53 17.64
C VAL A 335 -13.39 20.33 18.65
N VAL A 336 -12.98 21.53 18.26
CA VAL A 336 -12.22 22.46 19.12
C VAL A 336 -13.09 22.84 20.33
N ALA A 337 -12.61 22.55 21.53
CA ALA A 337 -13.25 22.90 22.79
C ALA A 337 -12.73 24.23 23.37
N SER A 338 -11.49 24.61 23.07
CA SER A 338 -10.87 25.89 23.41
C SER A 338 -11.48 27.05 22.60
N GLU A 339 -11.30 28.29 23.02
CA GLU A 339 -11.85 29.46 22.31
C GLU A 339 -11.34 29.58 20.87
N TRP A 340 -10.05 29.34 20.65
CA TRP A 340 -9.42 29.32 19.33
C TRP A 340 -8.11 28.54 19.35
N VAL A 341 -7.64 28.17 18.18
CA VAL A 341 -6.33 27.50 17.94
C VAL A 341 -5.81 27.83 16.57
N ASN A 342 -4.49 28.02 16.42
CA ASN A 342 -3.83 28.03 15.14
C ASN A 342 -3.31 26.62 14.84
N ILE A 343 -3.68 26.09 13.70
CA ILE A 343 -3.25 24.77 13.22
C ILE A 343 -2.52 24.88 11.90
N ASN A 344 -1.59 23.97 11.67
CA ASN A 344 -0.99 23.76 10.36
C ASN A 344 -1.64 22.51 9.73
N PRO A 345 -2.55 22.67 8.78
CA PRO A 345 -3.27 21.57 8.17
C PRO A 345 -2.47 20.87 7.04
N SER A 346 -1.18 21.21 6.86
CA SER A 346 -0.36 20.85 5.71
C SER A 346 -0.32 19.36 5.34
N ILE A 347 -0.59 18.45 6.27
CA ILE A 347 -0.65 17.01 5.98
C ILE A 347 -1.95 16.61 5.29
N LEU A 348 -3.05 17.30 5.61
CA LEU A 348 -4.38 16.98 5.06
C LEU A 348 -4.72 17.88 3.88
N THR A 349 -4.49 19.18 4.02
CA THR A 349 -4.83 20.18 3.01
C THR A 349 -3.62 20.70 2.23
N GLY A 350 -2.40 20.47 2.77
CA GLY A 350 -1.13 20.94 2.27
C GLY A 350 -0.90 22.44 2.34
N GLU A 351 -1.82 23.15 2.95
CA GLU A 351 -1.64 24.56 3.23
C GLU A 351 -0.57 24.72 4.31
N SER A 352 0.53 25.37 3.94
CA SER A 352 1.62 25.68 4.89
C SER A 352 1.28 26.85 5.81
N LEU A 353 0.27 27.64 5.48
CA LEU A 353 -0.14 28.79 6.28
C LEU A 353 -0.98 28.31 7.47
N PRO A 354 -0.64 28.75 8.68
CA PRO A 354 -1.46 28.44 9.86
C PRO A 354 -2.89 28.95 9.70
N GLN A 355 -3.85 28.08 10.02
CA GLN A 355 -5.27 28.38 9.95
C GLN A 355 -5.82 28.56 11.36
N LYS A 356 -6.55 29.65 11.61
CA LYS A 356 -7.19 29.90 12.88
C LYS A 356 -8.57 29.25 12.92
N LEU A 357 -8.75 28.31 13.86
CA LEU A 357 -10.02 27.68 14.14
C LEU A 357 -10.59 28.19 15.45
N PHE A 358 -11.90 28.33 15.52
CA PHE A 358 -12.64 28.77 16.71
C PHE A 358 -13.36 27.61 17.38
N LYS A 359 -13.80 27.82 18.62
CA LYS A 359 -14.62 26.86 19.38
C LYS A 359 -15.79 26.37 18.56
N GLY A 360 -15.97 25.05 18.51
CA GLY A 360 -17.01 24.40 17.71
C GLY A 360 -16.59 24.05 16.27
N SER A 361 -15.42 24.50 15.81
CA SER A 361 -14.91 24.11 14.49
C SER A 361 -14.43 22.66 14.49
N GLU A 362 -14.64 21.95 13.36
CA GLU A 362 -14.07 20.62 13.17
C GLU A 362 -12.55 20.69 13.03
N ILE A 363 -11.87 19.72 13.62
CA ILE A 363 -10.43 19.57 13.56
C ILE A 363 -10.08 18.10 13.28
N PHE A 364 -9.07 17.88 12.42
CA PHE A 364 -8.80 16.55 11.87
C PHE A 364 -7.47 15.98 12.34
N ALA A 365 -7.44 14.67 12.49
CA ALA A 365 -6.24 13.91 12.82
C ALA A 365 -5.10 14.17 11.80
N GLY A 366 -3.86 14.29 12.31
CA GLY A 366 -2.68 14.57 11.48
C GLY A 366 -2.33 16.05 11.33
N THR A 367 -3.25 16.99 11.61
CA THR A 367 -2.94 18.43 11.65
C THR A 367 -2.02 18.75 12.83
N GLN A 368 -1.13 19.72 12.67
CA GLN A 368 -0.20 20.13 13.73
C GLN A 368 -0.69 21.42 14.41
N VAL A 369 -0.65 21.45 15.73
CA VAL A 369 -0.94 22.64 16.52
C VAL A 369 0.26 23.59 16.44
N VAL A 370 0.02 24.87 16.09
CA VAL A 370 1.07 25.89 15.88
C VAL A 370 1.06 26.97 16.98
N SER A 371 -0.06 27.14 17.67
CA SER A 371 -0.19 28.03 18.83
C SER A 371 -0.34 27.22 20.11
N ASP A 372 -0.59 27.89 21.21
CA ASP A 372 -0.82 27.28 22.53
C ASP A 372 -1.59 25.97 22.51
N SER A 373 -1.53 25.23 23.61
CA SER A 373 -2.25 23.97 23.76
C SER A 373 -3.76 24.13 23.51
N VAL A 374 -4.35 23.13 22.84
CA VAL A 374 -5.79 23.08 22.50
C VAL A 374 -6.47 21.89 23.15
N GLU A 375 -7.65 22.13 23.69
CA GLU A 375 -8.57 21.07 24.08
C GLU A 375 -9.45 20.68 22.91
N ILE A 376 -9.60 19.37 22.68
CA ILE A 376 -10.38 18.80 21.59
C ILE A 376 -11.31 17.75 22.17
N SER A 377 -12.60 17.78 21.78
CA SER A 377 -13.54 16.68 22.02
C SER A 377 -13.49 15.72 20.82
N VAL A 378 -13.14 14.46 21.05
CA VAL A 378 -12.98 13.43 20.02
C VAL A 378 -14.36 13.07 19.46
N LYS A 379 -14.52 13.13 18.14
CA LYS A 379 -15.74 12.68 17.44
C LYS A 379 -15.54 11.39 16.66
N ARG A 380 -14.33 11.13 16.17
CA ARG A 380 -13.95 9.85 15.54
C ARG A 380 -12.61 9.41 16.11
N THR A 381 -12.52 8.15 16.50
CA THR A 381 -11.27 7.56 17.01
C THR A 381 -10.16 7.61 15.96
N THR A 382 -8.92 7.44 16.37
CA THR A 382 -7.75 7.49 15.49
C THR A 382 -7.90 6.60 14.25
N ASP A 383 -8.36 5.36 14.43
CA ASP A 383 -8.55 4.39 13.34
C ASP A 383 -9.74 4.72 12.42
N ASN A 384 -10.74 5.40 12.95
CA ASN A 384 -11.95 5.83 12.22
C ASN A 384 -11.87 7.30 11.75
N SER A 385 -10.77 8.00 12.03
CA SER A 385 -10.50 9.33 11.49
C SER A 385 -10.39 9.30 9.97
N ARG A 386 -10.58 10.45 9.31
CA ARG A 386 -10.45 10.54 7.83
C ARG A 386 -9.14 9.96 7.33
N ILE A 387 -8.04 10.33 7.93
CA ILE A 387 -6.72 9.81 7.52
C ILE A 387 -6.55 8.34 7.93
N GLY A 388 -7.11 7.92 9.07
CA GLY A 388 -7.10 6.53 9.53
C GLY A 388 -7.80 5.59 8.55
N GLN A 389 -8.97 5.98 8.05
CA GLN A 389 -9.72 5.20 7.04
C GLN A 389 -8.95 5.09 5.71
N ILE A 390 -8.33 6.18 5.23
CA ILE A 390 -7.51 6.15 4.03
C ILE A 390 -6.32 5.18 4.22
N LEU A 391 -5.62 5.30 5.34
CA LEU A 391 -4.48 4.43 5.64
C LEU A 391 -4.88 2.97 5.77
N LYS A 392 -6.04 2.69 6.38
CA LYS A 392 -6.57 1.34 6.49
C LYS A 392 -6.90 0.75 5.12
N LYS A 393 -7.56 1.50 4.23
CA LYS A 393 -7.82 1.07 2.83
C LYS A 393 -6.53 0.85 2.04
N VAL A 394 -5.55 1.75 2.18
CA VAL A 394 -4.23 1.58 1.59
C VAL A 394 -3.56 0.30 2.10
N GLU A 395 -3.62 0.03 3.40
CA GLU A 395 -3.01 -1.17 3.99
C GLU A 395 -3.70 -2.46 3.52
N GLU A 396 -5.02 -2.46 3.39
CA GLU A 396 -5.80 -3.62 2.96
C GLU A 396 -5.61 -3.96 1.48
N GLN A 397 -5.40 -2.96 0.62
CA GLN A 397 -5.33 -3.16 -0.84
C GLN A 397 -3.91 -3.26 -1.42
N ILE A 398 -2.87 -2.85 -0.68
CA ILE A 398 -1.46 -2.89 -1.14
C ILE A 398 -1.03 -4.31 -1.61
N TYR A 399 -1.71 -5.35 -1.13
CA TYR A 399 -1.29 -6.75 -1.28
C TYR A 399 -2.08 -7.53 -2.33
N ASN A 400 -2.98 -6.91 -3.06
CA ASN A 400 -3.67 -7.56 -4.16
C ASN A 400 -2.67 -7.95 -5.26
N LYS A 401 -2.82 -9.17 -5.81
CA LYS A 401 -2.01 -9.62 -6.94
C LYS A 401 -2.24 -8.73 -8.14
N THR A 402 -1.15 -8.21 -8.68
CA THR A 402 -1.19 -7.57 -9.98
C THR A 402 -1.20 -8.60 -11.12
N PRO A 403 -1.76 -8.28 -12.27
CA PRO A 403 -1.70 -9.14 -13.46
C PRO A 403 -0.27 -9.59 -13.79
N LEU A 404 0.72 -8.71 -13.65
CA LEU A 404 2.12 -9.02 -13.89
C LEU A 404 2.67 -10.07 -12.92
N ILE A 405 2.33 -9.99 -11.62
CA ILE A 405 2.73 -11.01 -10.64
C ILE A 405 2.15 -12.38 -11.04
N SER A 406 0.89 -12.43 -11.44
CA SER A 406 0.25 -13.68 -11.87
C SER A 406 0.90 -14.28 -13.12
N LEU A 407 1.31 -13.47 -14.07
CA LEU A 407 2.04 -13.89 -15.27
C LEU A 407 3.43 -14.44 -14.93
N THR A 408 4.17 -13.76 -14.06
CA THR A 408 5.51 -14.21 -13.63
C THR A 408 5.46 -15.51 -12.85
N ASP A 409 4.43 -15.70 -12.02
CA ASP A 409 4.20 -16.95 -11.30
C ASP A 409 3.92 -18.12 -12.24
N LYS A 410 3.05 -17.94 -13.25
CA LYS A 410 2.78 -18.95 -14.28
C LYS A 410 4.04 -19.28 -15.06
N ALA A 411 4.81 -18.27 -15.48
CA ALA A 411 6.07 -18.48 -16.20
C ALA A 411 7.06 -19.30 -15.36
N ALA A 412 7.19 -19.02 -14.06
CA ALA A 412 8.06 -19.77 -13.16
C ALA A 412 7.61 -21.23 -12.99
N GLN A 413 6.31 -21.50 -12.93
CA GLN A 413 5.74 -22.85 -12.85
C GLN A 413 6.02 -23.67 -14.11
N TYR A 414 5.75 -23.12 -15.30
CA TYR A 414 6.02 -23.80 -16.58
C TYR A 414 7.53 -24.04 -16.80
N PHE A 415 8.36 -23.08 -16.41
CA PHE A 415 9.80 -23.23 -16.45
C PHE A 415 10.28 -24.39 -15.57
N SER A 416 9.74 -24.54 -14.35
CA SER A 416 10.08 -25.66 -13.46
C SER A 416 9.71 -27.03 -14.05
N ILE A 417 8.55 -27.14 -14.71
CA ILE A 417 8.13 -28.38 -15.39
C ILE A 417 9.06 -28.67 -16.56
N PHE A 418 9.37 -27.64 -17.37
CA PHE A 418 10.27 -27.78 -18.52
C PHE A 418 11.66 -28.30 -18.10
N VAL A 419 12.22 -27.75 -17.02
CA VAL A 419 13.52 -28.17 -16.50
C VAL A 419 13.51 -29.60 -16.03
N LEU A 420 12.46 -30.01 -15.31
CA LEU A 420 12.33 -31.42 -14.87
C LEU A 420 12.19 -32.37 -16.04
N ALA A 421 11.40 -32.03 -17.05
CA ALA A 421 11.27 -32.83 -18.27
C ALA A 421 12.60 -32.92 -19.03
N ALA A 422 13.30 -31.79 -19.20
CA ALA A 422 14.60 -31.76 -19.85
C ALA A 422 15.63 -32.58 -19.06
N GLY A 423 15.63 -32.47 -17.73
CA GLY A 423 16.48 -33.28 -16.85
C GLY A 423 16.21 -34.77 -16.96
N ALA A 424 14.92 -35.17 -16.99
CA ALA A 424 14.52 -36.57 -17.16
C ALA A 424 14.94 -37.14 -18.52
N VAL A 425 14.76 -36.40 -19.60
CA VAL A 425 15.19 -36.76 -20.94
C VAL A 425 16.71 -36.91 -20.97
N PHE A 426 17.46 -35.91 -20.49
CA PHE A 426 18.92 -35.96 -20.43
C PHE A 426 19.41 -37.17 -19.62
N PHE A 427 18.83 -37.41 -18.45
CA PHE A 427 19.17 -38.54 -17.59
C PHE A 427 18.98 -39.87 -18.32
N SER A 428 17.81 -40.05 -18.97
CA SER A 428 17.49 -41.30 -19.69
C SER A 428 18.45 -41.61 -20.83
N PHE A 429 18.93 -40.59 -21.52
CA PHE A 429 19.94 -40.77 -22.57
C PHE A 429 21.33 -41.00 -22.00
N TYR A 430 21.75 -40.18 -21.03
CA TYR A 430 23.15 -40.18 -20.59
C TYR A 430 23.46 -41.27 -19.58
N ILE A 431 22.48 -41.90 -18.95
CA ILE A 431 22.67 -43.02 -18.01
C ILE A 431 23.28 -44.27 -18.69
N MET A 432 23.06 -44.43 -20.02
CA MET A 432 23.64 -45.51 -20.81
C MET A 432 25.10 -45.28 -21.17
N ILE A 433 25.58 -44.03 -21.11
CA ILE A 433 26.93 -43.61 -21.45
C ILE A 433 27.82 -43.62 -20.19
N ASP A 434 27.39 -42.85 -19.18
CA ASP A 434 28.09 -42.75 -17.90
C ASP A 434 27.04 -42.48 -16.79
N PRO A 435 26.68 -43.49 -15.98
CA PRO A 435 25.72 -43.33 -14.91
C PRO A 435 26.12 -42.28 -13.87
N GLY A 436 27.42 -42.13 -13.55
CA GLY A 436 27.90 -41.19 -12.55
C GLY A 436 27.76 -39.73 -13.01
N GLU A 437 28.17 -39.46 -14.25
CA GLU A 437 28.05 -38.14 -14.85
C GLU A 437 26.56 -37.77 -15.14
N ALA A 438 25.72 -38.75 -15.53
CA ALA A 438 24.28 -38.54 -15.73
C ALA A 438 23.64 -37.98 -14.48
N VAL A 439 23.94 -38.57 -13.34
CA VAL A 439 23.41 -38.09 -12.01
C VAL A 439 23.95 -36.71 -11.70
N LYS A 440 25.23 -36.49 -11.76
CA LYS A 440 25.85 -35.21 -11.41
C LYS A 440 25.29 -34.06 -12.23
N ARG A 441 25.24 -34.22 -13.56
CA ARG A 441 24.76 -33.17 -14.48
C ARG A 441 23.26 -32.91 -14.34
N THR A 442 22.45 -33.95 -14.14
CA THR A 442 21.02 -33.81 -13.91
C THR A 442 20.73 -33.12 -12.58
N LEU A 443 21.43 -33.49 -11.49
CA LEU A 443 21.31 -32.80 -10.22
C LEU A 443 21.73 -31.34 -10.33
N ALA A 444 22.86 -31.04 -10.99
CA ALA A 444 23.31 -29.67 -11.18
C ALA A 444 22.30 -28.83 -11.97
N LEU A 445 21.69 -29.39 -13.04
CA LEU A 445 20.62 -28.76 -13.79
C LEU A 445 19.42 -28.43 -12.91
N ILE A 446 18.91 -29.40 -12.16
CA ILE A 446 17.71 -29.26 -11.32
C ILE A 446 17.96 -28.21 -10.21
N ILE A 447 19.13 -28.23 -9.59
CA ILE A 447 19.51 -27.27 -8.55
C ILE A 447 19.59 -25.84 -9.10
N LEU A 448 20.30 -25.64 -10.21
CA LEU A 448 20.56 -24.30 -10.76
C LEU A 448 19.33 -23.67 -11.41
N ALA A 449 18.48 -24.48 -11.98
CA ALA A 449 17.28 -24.04 -12.68
C ALA A 449 16.08 -23.70 -11.76
N CYS A 450 16.31 -23.57 -10.46
CA CYS A 450 15.27 -23.06 -9.55
C CYS A 450 14.86 -21.63 -9.95
N PRO A 451 13.58 -21.36 -10.25
CA PRO A 451 13.13 -20.03 -10.65
C PRO A 451 12.93 -19.06 -9.47
N CYS A 452 13.69 -19.25 -8.39
CA CYS A 452 13.51 -18.51 -7.14
C CYS A 452 13.67 -16.99 -7.33
N ALA A 453 14.67 -16.56 -8.13
CA ALA A 453 14.89 -15.16 -8.45
C ALA A 453 13.75 -14.57 -9.29
N LEU A 454 13.19 -15.36 -10.22
CA LEU A 454 12.08 -14.97 -11.09
C LEU A 454 10.81 -14.68 -10.28
N ALA A 455 10.45 -15.58 -9.37
CA ALA A 455 9.25 -15.45 -8.54
C ALA A 455 9.29 -14.26 -7.56
N LEU A 456 10.48 -13.80 -7.18
CA LEU A 456 10.69 -12.76 -6.17
C LEU A 456 10.92 -11.36 -6.73
N ALA A 457 11.41 -11.27 -7.97
CA ALA A 457 11.78 -10.01 -8.60
C ALA A 457 10.64 -8.99 -8.62
N THR A 458 9.45 -9.41 -9.03
CA THR A 458 8.29 -8.54 -9.22
C THR A 458 7.69 -8.06 -7.89
N PRO A 459 7.29 -8.93 -6.94
CA PRO A 459 6.69 -8.50 -5.67
C PRO A 459 7.63 -7.60 -4.86
N LEU A 460 8.91 -7.92 -4.81
CA LEU A 460 9.89 -7.14 -4.07
C LEU A 460 10.06 -5.74 -4.66
N THR A 461 10.23 -5.64 -5.99
CA THR A 461 10.44 -4.35 -6.66
C THR A 461 9.22 -3.44 -6.50
N GLN A 462 8.00 -3.98 -6.63
CA GLN A 462 6.75 -3.25 -6.41
C GLN A 462 6.63 -2.77 -4.96
N SER A 463 6.86 -3.64 -3.97
CA SER A 463 6.81 -3.26 -2.55
C SER A 463 7.81 -2.14 -2.20
N LEU A 464 9.03 -2.20 -2.73
CA LEU A 464 10.03 -1.14 -2.55
C LEU A 464 9.58 0.19 -3.16
N SER A 465 8.91 0.16 -4.31
CA SER A 465 8.41 1.35 -5.00
C SER A 465 7.23 1.97 -4.25
N LEU A 466 6.27 1.15 -3.79
CA LEU A 466 5.13 1.60 -2.97
C LEU A 466 5.60 2.27 -1.67
N ARG A 467 6.58 1.66 -0.98
CA ARG A 467 7.18 2.28 0.21
C ARG A 467 7.82 3.64 -0.08
N LYS A 468 8.51 3.77 -1.20
CA LYS A 468 9.14 5.04 -1.61
C LYS A 468 8.11 6.10 -1.97
N ALA A 469 7.01 5.71 -2.63
CA ALA A 469 5.86 6.57 -2.89
C ALA A 469 5.30 7.11 -1.57
N SER A 470 5.00 6.23 -0.63
CA SER A 470 4.44 6.58 0.68
C SER A 470 5.34 7.55 1.45
N ARG A 471 6.67 7.35 1.44
CA ARG A 471 7.62 8.28 2.08
C ARG A 471 7.64 9.68 1.47
N LYS A 472 7.25 9.81 0.20
CA LYS A 472 7.11 11.10 -0.47
C LYS A 472 5.73 11.75 -0.28
N GLY A 473 4.82 11.07 0.41
CA GLY A 473 3.45 11.52 0.61
C GLY A 473 2.51 11.09 -0.53
N TYR A 474 2.87 10.06 -1.31
CA TYR A 474 2.02 9.49 -2.34
C TYR A 474 1.42 8.18 -1.83
N LEU A 475 0.14 8.19 -1.50
CA LEU A 475 -0.58 7.05 -0.95
C LEU A 475 -1.23 6.27 -2.09
N ILE A 476 -0.64 5.16 -2.48
CA ILE A 476 -1.13 4.27 -3.54
C ILE A 476 -1.92 3.16 -2.85
N LYS A 477 -3.20 3.01 -3.16
CA LYS A 477 -4.08 2.02 -2.53
C LYS A 477 -3.70 0.59 -2.88
N ASN A 478 -3.37 0.33 -4.15
CA ASN A 478 -3.02 -1.01 -4.60
C ASN A 478 -1.84 -1.01 -5.59
N ALA A 479 -1.17 -2.14 -5.70
CA ALA A 479 -0.03 -2.30 -6.61
C ALA A 479 -0.47 -2.33 -8.09
N GLU A 480 -1.72 -2.64 -8.37
CA GLU A 480 -2.31 -2.64 -9.70
C GLU A 480 -2.38 -1.22 -10.27
N SER A 481 -2.72 -0.21 -9.45
CA SER A 481 -2.70 1.19 -9.86
C SER A 481 -1.31 1.64 -10.29
N LEU A 482 -0.25 1.17 -9.60
CA LEU A 482 1.13 1.42 -10.02
C LEU A 482 1.44 0.74 -11.38
N GLU A 483 0.88 -0.45 -11.64
CA GLU A 483 1.01 -1.14 -12.92
C GLU A 483 0.26 -0.39 -14.03
N LYS A 484 -0.99 0.00 -13.82
CA LYS A 484 -1.78 0.76 -14.78
C LYS A 484 -1.12 2.08 -15.16
N LEU A 485 -0.50 2.80 -14.21
CA LEU A 485 0.26 4.04 -14.48
C LEU A 485 1.38 3.87 -15.51
N ASN A 486 1.96 2.67 -15.63
CA ASN A 486 3.02 2.40 -16.62
C ASN A 486 2.51 2.48 -18.07
N TYR A 487 1.23 2.20 -18.27
CA TYR A 487 0.60 2.12 -19.60
C TYR A 487 -0.16 3.40 -19.98
N VAL A 488 -0.22 4.40 -19.09
CA VAL A 488 -0.96 5.64 -19.31
C VAL A 488 -0.47 6.35 -20.57
N LYS A 489 -1.42 6.60 -21.48
CA LYS A 489 -1.22 7.35 -22.72
C LYS A 489 -2.00 8.67 -22.74
N ASN A 490 -3.11 8.73 -22.00
CA ASN A 490 -4.00 9.87 -21.92
C ASN A 490 -4.14 10.31 -20.46
N ALA A 491 -4.00 11.61 -20.18
CA ALA A 491 -4.16 12.14 -18.83
C ALA A 491 -5.21 13.26 -18.85
N PHE A 492 -6.27 13.06 -18.10
CA PHE A 492 -7.37 13.97 -17.91
C PHE A 492 -7.20 14.71 -16.58
N PHE A 493 -7.22 16.03 -16.66
CA PHE A 493 -7.11 16.88 -15.48
C PHE A 493 -8.42 17.66 -15.31
N ASP A 494 -8.94 17.64 -14.09
CA ASP A 494 -9.91 18.67 -13.72
C ASP A 494 -9.20 20.03 -13.68
N LYS A 495 -9.95 21.10 -13.95
CA LYS A 495 -9.39 22.46 -13.93
C LYS A 495 -9.25 22.97 -12.51
N THR A 496 -10.38 23.05 -11.80
CA THR A 496 -10.49 23.76 -10.51
C THR A 496 -9.94 22.93 -9.37
N GLY A 497 -9.05 23.50 -8.53
CA GLY A 497 -8.43 22.80 -7.43
C GLY A 497 -7.41 21.71 -7.81
N THR A 498 -7.20 21.45 -9.11
CA THR A 498 -6.27 20.47 -9.65
C THR A 498 -5.16 21.10 -10.48
N LEU A 499 -5.48 21.73 -11.60
CA LEU A 499 -4.51 22.54 -12.37
C LEU A 499 -4.38 23.94 -11.76
N THR A 500 -5.46 24.43 -11.16
CA THR A 500 -5.50 25.70 -10.43
C THR A 500 -5.54 25.45 -8.93
N GLN A 501 -5.28 26.50 -8.15
CA GLN A 501 -5.20 26.43 -6.68
C GLN A 501 -6.57 26.29 -5.99
N GLY A 502 -7.69 26.40 -6.75
CA GLY A 502 -9.05 26.36 -6.22
C GLY A 502 -9.41 27.57 -5.36
N ARG A 503 -8.65 28.64 -5.48
CA ARG A 503 -8.84 29.88 -4.73
C ARG A 503 -8.97 31.05 -5.67
N PHE A 504 -10.05 31.79 -5.49
CA PHE A 504 -10.18 33.08 -6.15
C PHE A 504 -9.19 34.08 -5.56
N GLU A 505 -8.40 34.71 -6.43
CA GLU A 505 -7.53 35.82 -6.08
C GLU A 505 -7.93 37.04 -6.90
N PHE A 506 -7.76 38.23 -6.30
CA PHE A 506 -7.88 39.47 -7.02
C PHE A 506 -6.68 39.62 -7.96
N LEU A 507 -6.96 39.85 -9.25
CA LEU A 507 -5.93 39.93 -10.28
C LEU A 507 -5.60 41.43 -10.57
N LYS A 508 -6.61 42.16 -11.04
CA LYS A 508 -6.42 43.58 -11.41
C LYS A 508 -7.75 44.32 -11.45
N TRP A 509 -7.65 45.65 -11.43
CA TRP A 509 -8.75 46.53 -11.80
C TRP A 509 -8.72 46.82 -13.30
N LYS A 510 -9.90 46.97 -13.94
CA LYS A 510 -10.08 47.46 -15.30
C LYS A 510 -10.93 48.73 -15.27
N SER A 511 -10.58 49.65 -16.18
CA SER A 511 -11.35 50.83 -16.45
C SER A 511 -12.75 50.56 -16.98
N PRO A 512 -13.76 51.46 -16.83
CA PRO A 512 -15.09 51.33 -17.43
C PRO A 512 -15.06 51.06 -18.91
N ASP A 513 -14.12 51.70 -19.64
CA ASP A 513 -14.01 51.63 -21.11
C ASP A 513 -13.22 50.40 -21.57
N MET A 514 -12.86 49.48 -20.66
CA MET A 514 -12.07 48.29 -20.94
C MET A 514 -10.68 48.56 -21.59
N GLU A 515 -10.24 49.82 -21.67
CA GLU A 515 -8.91 50.15 -22.15
C GLU A 515 -7.82 49.70 -21.17
N GLU A 516 -6.76 49.12 -21.71
CA GLU A 516 -5.63 48.57 -20.95
C GLU A 516 -4.71 49.72 -20.43
N SER A 517 -5.03 50.25 -19.26
CA SER A 517 -4.00 50.90 -18.46
C SER A 517 -3.52 49.91 -17.40
N ARG A 518 -2.25 49.53 -17.47
CA ARG A 518 -1.64 48.54 -16.54
C ARG A 518 -1.73 48.97 -15.07
N ASP A 519 -2.01 50.23 -14.76
CA ASP A 519 -2.03 50.82 -13.42
C ASP A 519 -3.37 51.46 -13.04
N PHE A 520 -4.49 51.04 -13.66
CA PHE A 520 -5.79 51.57 -13.26
C PHE A 520 -6.18 51.06 -11.86
N SER A 521 -6.56 51.94 -10.98
CA SER A 521 -7.15 51.67 -9.68
C SER A 521 -8.26 52.68 -9.40
N PRO A 522 -9.41 52.25 -8.88
CA PRO A 522 -10.45 53.17 -8.44
C PRO A 522 -9.90 54.17 -7.40
N ASP A 523 -10.57 55.30 -7.25
CA ASP A 523 -10.24 56.28 -6.23
C ASP A 523 -10.46 55.71 -4.81
N MET A 524 -9.76 56.27 -3.82
CA MET A 524 -9.81 55.84 -2.44
C MET A 524 -11.22 55.88 -1.84
N LYS A 525 -12.05 56.80 -2.31
CA LYS A 525 -13.45 56.86 -1.90
C LYS A 525 -14.24 55.63 -2.35
N THR A 526 -14.04 55.21 -3.58
CA THR A 526 -14.66 54.01 -4.14
C THR A 526 -14.11 52.77 -3.49
N LEU A 527 -12.79 52.64 -3.24
CA LEU A 527 -12.20 51.48 -2.56
C LEU A 527 -12.72 51.33 -1.12
N ASN A 528 -12.85 52.43 -0.37
CA ASN A 528 -13.44 52.43 0.97
C ASN A 528 -14.90 51.98 0.95
N ALA A 529 -15.68 52.40 -0.06
CA ALA A 529 -17.07 52.02 -0.21
C ALA A 529 -17.21 50.54 -0.54
N ILE A 530 -16.40 50.01 -1.47
CA ILE A 530 -16.36 48.56 -1.81
C ILE A 530 -16.06 47.75 -0.56
N TYR A 531 -15.00 48.13 0.18
CA TYR A 531 -14.61 47.45 1.42
C TYR A 531 -15.76 47.42 2.43
N SER A 532 -16.40 48.57 2.65
CA SER A 532 -17.46 48.74 3.63
C SER A 532 -18.73 47.93 3.31
N ILE A 533 -19.01 47.73 2.04
CA ILE A 533 -20.15 46.96 1.55
C ILE A 533 -19.83 45.47 1.59
N GLU A 534 -18.69 45.06 1.01
CA GLU A 534 -18.31 43.67 0.81
C GLU A 534 -17.94 42.93 2.12
N VAL A 535 -17.47 43.65 3.16
CA VAL A 535 -17.19 43.09 4.49
C VAL A 535 -18.43 42.44 5.13
N ASN A 536 -19.61 42.80 4.68
CA ASN A 536 -20.89 42.28 5.20
C ASN A 536 -21.39 41.05 4.41
N SER A 537 -20.79 40.69 3.28
CA SER A 537 -21.15 39.54 2.45
C SER A 537 -20.25 38.33 2.74
N GLN A 538 -20.86 37.14 2.71
CA GLN A 538 -20.15 35.84 2.83
C GLN A 538 -19.75 35.26 1.47
N HIS A 539 -20.06 35.95 0.38
CA HIS A 539 -19.77 35.47 -0.97
C HIS A 539 -18.25 35.33 -1.20
N PRO A 540 -17.75 34.29 -1.93
CA PRO A 540 -16.31 34.10 -2.17
C PRO A 540 -15.65 35.31 -2.84
N ILE A 541 -16.34 35.98 -3.76
CA ILE A 541 -15.88 37.23 -4.43
C ILE A 541 -15.69 38.36 -3.42
N ALA A 542 -16.66 38.55 -2.51
CA ALA A 542 -16.61 39.55 -1.46
C ALA A 542 -15.39 39.33 -0.55
N ARG A 543 -15.21 38.10 -0.07
CA ARG A 543 -14.03 37.74 0.77
C ARG A 543 -12.70 38.02 0.06
N THR A 544 -12.62 37.76 -1.23
CA THR A 544 -11.41 38.03 -2.03
C THR A 544 -11.13 39.52 -2.14
N LEU A 545 -12.17 40.33 -2.44
CA LEU A 545 -12.06 41.78 -2.49
C LEU A 545 -11.67 42.38 -1.13
N VAL A 546 -12.34 41.96 -0.06
CA VAL A 546 -12.04 42.40 1.31
C VAL A 546 -10.59 42.10 1.66
N LYS A 547 -10.12 40.87 1.45
CA LYS A 547 -8.74 40.48 1.71
C LYS A 547 -7.70 41.32 0.93
N TYR A 548 -7.98 41.62 -0.33
CA TYR A 548 -7.13 42.45 -1.14
C TYR A 548 -7.10 43.91 -0.62
N LEU A 549 -8.27 44.45 -0.26
CA LEU A 549 -8.43 45.81 0.20
C LEU A 549 -7.84 46.03 1.60
N GLU A 550 -7.91 45.08 2.52
CA GLU A 550 -7.25 45.14 3.83
C GLU A 550 -5.75 45.47 3.74
N GLY A 551 -5.07 45.04 2.66
CA GLY A 551 -3.67 45.36 2.37
C GLY A 551 -3.43 46.77 1.81
N LYS A 552 -4.49 47.56 1.52
CA LYS A 552 -4.41 48.87 0.83
C LYS A 552 -4.73 50.08 1.70
N CYS A 553 -4.72 49.95 3.01
CA CYS A 553 -5.02 51.06 3.97
C CYS A 553 -6.41 51.69 3.77
N VAL A 554 -7.41 50.91 3.41
CA VAL A 554 -8.80 51.33 3.30
C VAL A 554 -9.48 51.44 4.68
N ASN A 555 -10.41 52.38 4.82
CA ASN A 555 -11.19 52.58 6.04
C ASN A 555 -12.60 52.07 5.88
N LYS A 556 -13.11 51.40 6.91
CA LYS A 556 -14.53 51.00 6.97
C LYS A 556 -15.38 52.21 7.28
N LEU A 557 -16.30 52.54 6.38
CA LEU A 557 -17.25 53.66 6.50
C LEU A 557 -18.64 53.14 6.90
N PRO A 558 -19.48 53.97 7.52
CA PRO A 558 -20.88 53.61 7.79
C PRO A 558 -21.63 53.29 6.50
N THR A 559 -22.37 52.20 6.51
CA THR A 559 -23.11 51.72 5.35
C THR A 559 -24.61 51.70 5.67
N ASN A 560 -25.40 52.36 4.81
CA ASN A 560 -26.85 52.39 4.95
C ASN A 560 -27.51 51.56 3.81
N SER A 561 -28.73 51.11 4.02
CA SER A 561 -29.57 50.43 3.01
C SER A 561 -28.83 49.29 2.25
N LEU A 562 -28.14 48.44 3.02
CA LEU A 562 -27.44 47.30 2.42
C LEU A 562 -28.48 46.25 1.95
N THR A 563 -28.36 45.83 0.69
CA THR A 563 -29.19 44.80 0.08
C THR A 563 -28.35 43.86 -0.73
N GLU A 564 -28.35 42.55 -0.35
CA GLU A 564 -27.68 41.50 -1.11
C GLU A 564 -28.73 40.63 -1.83
N ILE A 565 -28.58 40.47 -3.13
CA ILE A 565 -29.46 39.62 -3.95
C ILE A 565 -28.65 38.40 -4.43
N PRO A 566 -28.98 37.20 -3.95
CA PRO A 566 -28.26 35.98 -4.33
C PRO A 566 -28.20 35.81 -5.85
N GLY A 567 -26.99 35.57 -6.39
CA GLY A 567 -26.75 35.40 -7.83
C GLY A 567 -26.70 36.68 -8.65
N SER A 568 -26.99 37.85 -8.07
CA SER A 568 -26.94 39.15 -8.75
C SER A 568 -25.82 40.06 -8.25
N GLY A 569 -25.73 40.25 -6.93
CA GLY A 569 -24.73 41.10 -6.32
C GLY A 569 -25.19 41.80 -5.05
N ILE A 570 -24.43 42.76 -4.59
CA ILE A 570 -24.68 43.55 -3.36
C ILE A 570 -24.73 45.04 -3.68
N SER A 571 -25.56 45.76 -2.95
CA SER A 571 -25.65 47.22 -3.06
C SER A 571 -25.82 47.87 -1.69
N GLY A 572 -25.36 49.11 -1.59
CA GLY A 572 -25.43 49.92 -0.36
C GLY A 572 -25.13 51.40 -0.59
N ILE A 573 -25.46 52.21 0.41
CA ILE A 573 -25.20 53.63 0.41
C ILE A 573 -24.03 53.94 1.36
N VAL A 574 -22.96 54.53 0.85
CA VAL A 574 -21.78 54.94 1.60
C VAL A 574 -21.49 56.42 1.25
N ASP A 575 -21.37 57.30 2.26
CA ASP A 575 -21.11 58.72 2.08
C ASP A 575 -22.06 59.44 1.09
N ASN A 576 -23.38 59.11 1.17
CA ASN A 576 -24.44 59.56 0.29
C ASN A 576 -24.38 59.12 -1.17
N ASP A 577 -23.40 58.31 -1.56
CA ASP A 577 -23.32 57.71 -2.88
C ASP A 577 -23.95 56.27 -2.83
N HIS A 578 -24.74 55.97 -3.84
CA HIS A 578 -25.28 54.59 -4.00
C HIS A 578 -24.31 53.74 -4.82
N TYR A 579 -23.78 52.71 -4.23
CA TYR A 579 -22.90 51.72 -4.87
C TYR A 579 -23.66 50.43 -5.13
N LYS A 580 -23.39 49.85 -6.31
CA LYS A 580 -23.89 48.51 -6.70
C LYS A 580 -22.72 47.69 -7.25
N ILE A 581 -22.51 46.54 -6.68
CA ILE A 581 -21.44 45.61 -7.02
C ILE A 581 -22.12 44.37 -7.54
N ILE A 582 -21.97 44.06 -8.83
CA ILE A 582 -22.67 42.98 -9.53
C ILE A 582 -21.71 42.12 -10.33
N SER A 583 -22.02 40.82 -10.43
CA SER A 583 -21.27 39.91 -11.30
C SER A 583 -21.57 40.24 -12.77
N ALA A 584 -20.53 40.40 -13.57
CA ALA A 584 -20.60 40.55 -15.01
C ALA A 584 -19.94 39.33 -15.68
N LEU A 585 -20.38 39.00 -16.89
CA LEU A 585 -19.71 37.98 -17.69
C LEU A 585 -18.50 38.64 -18.38
N PRO A 586 -17.32 38.00 -18.40
CA PRO A 586 -16.23 38.43 -19.26
C PRO A 586 -16.71 38.41 -20.73
N ASP A 587 -16.47 39.49 -21.46
CA ASP A 587 -16.72 39.50 -22.90
C ASP A 587 -15.67 38.67 -23.64
N ASP A 588 -16.07 38.10 -24.82
CA ASP A 588 -15.15 37.31 -25.68
C ASP A 588 -13.92 38.09 -26.16
N LYS A 589 -13.89 39.40 -25.93
CA LYS A 589 -12.79 40.33 -26.28
C LYS A 589 -11.75 40.50 -25.19
N ASP A 590 -11.96 39.92 -24.00
CA ASP A 590 -11.00 39.94 -22.89
C ASP A 590 -9.82 38.99 -23.12
N GLU A 591 -9.16 39.07 -24.24
CA GLU A 591 -8.04 38.21 -24.67
C GLU A 591 -6.69 38.66 -24.12
N ASP A 592 -6.65 39.25 -22.94
CA ASP A 592 -5.36 39.60 -22.34
C ASP A 592 -4.61 38.37 -21.87
N ASP A 593 -3.46 38.12 -22.46
CA ASP A 593 -2.65 36.91 -22.41
C ASP A 593 -2.00 36.65 -21.04
N SER A 594 -2.15 37.54 -20.07
CA SER A 594 -1.43 37.47 -18.81
C SER A 594 -2.21 36.79 -17.66
N ASP A 595 -3.56 36.91 -17.62
CA ASP A 595 -4.34 36.51 -16.46
C ASP A 595 -5.52 35.58 -16.77
N ILE A 596 -5.77 34.56 -15.89
CA ILE A 596 -6.94 33.67 -15.98
C ILE A 596 -8.11 34.39 -15.29
N ILE A 597 -8.84 35.23 -16.01
CA ILE A 597 -10.02 35.89 -15.46
C ILE A 597 -11.17 34.88 -15.45
N SER A 598 -11.58 34.48 -14.25
CA SER A 598 -12.69 33.54 -14.06
C SER A 598 -14.00 34.22 -13.69
N SER A 599 -13.90 35.46 -13.17
CA SER A 599 -15.04 36.28 -12.76
C SER A 599 -14.72 37.75 -12.94
N LEU A 600 -15.65 38.47 -13.52
CA LEU A 600 -15.64 39.94 -13.65
C LEU A 600 -16.73 40.50 -12.73
N THR A 601 -16.39 41.44 -11.87
CA THR A 601 -17.32 42.12 -10.97
C THR A 601 -17.35 43.58 -11.30
N SER A 602 -18.49 44.10 -11.74
CA SER A 602 -18.68 45.49 -12.14
C SER A 602 -19.14 46.30 -10.95
N ILE A 603 -18.50 47.44 -10.74
CA ILE A 603 -18.76 48.38 -9.65
C ILE A 603 -19.41 49.67 -10.24
N TYR A 604 -20.62 49.95 -9.80
CA TYR A 604 -21.36 51.16 -10.18
C TYR A 604 -21.46 52.10 -9.02
N ARG A 605 -21.35 53.41 -9.29
CA ARG A 605 -21.56 54.52 -8.36
C ARG A 605 -22.60 55.46 -8.95
N ASN A 606 -23.73 55.59 -8.25
CA ASN A 606 -24.88 56.41 -8.69
C ASN A 606 -25.37 56.07 -10.12
N GLY A 607 -25.33 54.81 -10.47
CA GLY A 607 -25.75 54.28 -11.77
C GLY A 607 -24.65 54.27 -12.84
N ASN A 608 -23.53 54.95 -12.63
CA ASN A 608 -22.41 54.97 -13.58
C ASN A 608 -21.40 53.86 -13.25
N LEU A 609 -20.94 53.16 -14.25
CA LEU A 609 -19.86 52.19 -14.10
C LEU A 609 -18.54 52.91 -13.76
N VAL A 610 -17.89 52.49 -12.71
CA VAL A 610 -16.64 53.11 -12.20
C VAL A 610 -15.43 52.24 -12.40
N ALA A 611 -15.59 50.92 -12.24
CA ALA A 611 -14.50 49.96 -12.37
C ALA A 611 -15.01 48.58 -12.56
N HIS A 612 -14.13 47.71 -13.08
CA HIS A 612 -14.29 46.26 -13.04
C HIS A 612 -13.21 45.63 -12.16
N ALA A 613 -13.58 44.76 -11.23
CA ALA A 613 -12.66 43.91 -10.49
C ALA A 613 -12.54 42.54 -11.21
N CYS A 614 -11.32 42.25 -11.66
CA CYS A 614 -11.01 40.96 -12.28
C CYS A 614 -10.50 39.99 -11.23
N MET A 615 -11.11 38.84 -11.15
CA MET A 615 -10.72 37.76 -10.24
C MET A 615 -10.52 36.47 -11.01
N GLY A 616 -9.60 35.67 -10.53
CA GLY A 616 -9.29 34.41 -11.18
C GLY A 616 -8.76 33.38 -10.23
N ASP A 617 -8.77 32.15 -10.71
CA ASP A 617 -8.17 31.01 -10.05
C ASP A 617 -6.76 30.80 -10.64
N MET A 618 -5.74 30.96 -9.83
CA MET A 618 -4.35 30.92 -10.26
C MET A 618 -3.91 29.49 -10.57
N LEU A 619 -3.18 29.32 -11.66
CA LEU A 619 -2.51 28.05 -11.95
C LEU A 619 -1.50 27.71 -10.85
N HIS A 620 -1.34 26.42 -10.56
CA HIS A 620 -0.20 25.97 -9.78
C HIS A 620 1.10 26.33 -10.49
N ASN A 621 2.09 26.80 -9.74
CA ASN A 621 3.39 27.26 -10.28
C ASN A 621 4.11 26.18 -11.10
N ASP A 622 3.89 24.91 -10.79
CA ASP A 622 4.49 23.75 -11.44
C ASP A 622 3.65 23.19 -12.60
N ALA A 623 2.41 23.68 -12.82
CA ALA A 623 1.48 23.12 -13.79
C ALA A 623 2.04 23.16 -15.22
N LYS A 624 2.51 24.34 -15.69
CA LYS A 624 3.07 24.52 -17.03
C LYS A 624 4.26 23.60 -17.30
N GLN A 625 5.19 23.52 -16.34
CA GLN A 625 6.37 22.67 -16.47
C GLN A 625 5.99 21.18 -16.47
N THR A 626 5.06 20.78 -15.59
CA THR A 626 4.62 19.41 -15.47
C THR A 626 3.90 18.94 -16.72
N VAL A 627 2.95 19.73 -17.25
CA VAL A 627 2.24 19.42 -18.49
C VAL A 627 3.21 19.28 -19.67
N SER A 628 4.18 20.18 -19.80
CA SER A 628 5.22 20.08 -20.84
C SER A 628 6.05 18.80 -20.70
N GLN A 629 6.44 18.41 -19.49
CA GLN A 629 7.19 17.19 -19.24
C GLN A 629 6.37 15.93 -19.53
N LEU A 630 5.08 15.91 -19.20
CA LEU A 630 4.18 14.79 -19.54
C LEU A 630 3.99 14.64 -21.04
N LYS A 631 3.84 15.74 -21.77
CA LYS A 631 3.81 15.74 -23.27
C LYS A 631 5.10 15.16 -23.85
N ASN A 632 6.26 15.56 -23.31
CA ASN A 632 7.56 15.02 -23.74
C ASN A 632 7.71 13.52 -23.43
N MET A 633 6.95 12.99 -22.47
CA MET A 633 6.86 11.54 -22.19
C MET A 633 5.89 10.79 -23.13
N GLY A 634 5.28 11.48 -24.10
CA GLY A 634 4.33 10.93 -25.06
C GLY A 634 2.89 10.81 -24.53
N ILE A 635 2.55 11.50 -23.42
CA ILE A 635 1.22 11.46 -22.82
C ILE A 635 0.38 12.61 -23.39
N LYS A 636 -0.79 12.30 -23.90
CA LYS A 636 -1.78 13.31 -24.34
C LYS A 636 -2.50 13.88 -23.12
N ILE A 637 -2.59 15.20 -23.05
CA ILE A 637 -3.19 15.91 -21.92
C ILE A 637 -4.53 16.49 -22.34
N TYR A 638 -5.54 16.30 -21.48
CA TYR A 638 -6.90 16.81 -21.69
C TYR A 638 -7.36 17.54 -20.43
N ILE A 639 -8.15 18.60 -20.61
CA ILE A 639 -8.80 19.31 -19.48
C ILE A 639 -10.30 19.03 -19.54
N LEU A 640 -10.85 18.52 -18.44
CA LEU A 640 -12.28 18.34 -18.23
C LEU A 640 -12.76 19.35 -17.18
N SER A 641 -13.78 20.12 -17.46
CA SER A 641 -14.28 21.11 -16.49
C SER A 641 -15.79 21.31 -16.61
N GLY A 642 -16.44 21.54 -15.47
CA GLY A 642 -17.81 22.02 -15.42
C GLY A 642 -17.96 23.51 -15.79
N ASP A 643 -16.84 24.24 -15.88
CA ASP A 643 -16.83 25.66 -16.17
C ASP A 643 -17.14 25.96 -17.64
N LYS A 644 -17.51 27.23 -17.89
CA LYS A 644 -17.75 27.73 -19.25
C LYS A 644 -16.48 27.67 -20.09
N LYS A 645 -16.65 27.76 -21.41
CA LYS A 645 -15.55 27.62 -22.38
C LYS A 645 -14.42 28.62 -22.18
N ILE A 646 -14.70 29.90 -21.92
CA ILE A 646 -13.71 30.97 -21.84
C ILE A 646 -12.64 30.71 -20.74
N PRO A 647 -13.01 30.43 -19.47
CA PRO A 647 -12.01 30.13 -18.43
C PRO A 647 -11.18 28.89 -18.70
N VAL A 648 -11.79 27.88 -19.37
CA VAL A 648 -11.09 26.63 -19.70
C VAL A 648 -10.10 26.85 -20.83
N SER A 649 -10.49 27.59 -21.87
CA SER A 649 -9.62 27.95 -23.00
C SER A 649 -8.43 28.84 -22.58
N SER A 650 -8.62 29.74 -21.59
CA SER A 650 -7.54 30.56 -21.05
C SER A 650 -6.48 29.68 -20.35
N VAL A 651 -6.91 28.70 -19.55
CA VAL A 651 -6.01 27.71 -18.92
C VAL A 651 -5.28 26.89 -19.99
N ALA A 652 -6.00 26.42 -20.99
CA ALA A 652 -5.44 25.61 -22.08
C ALA A 652 -4.36 26.37 -22.87
N ARG A 653 -4.61 27.64 -23.22
CA ARG A 653 -3.61 28.49 -23.88
C ARG A 653 -2.33 28.64 -23.06
N LYS A 654 -2.43 28.89 -21.74
CA LYS A 654 -1.25 28.98 -20.85
C LYS A 654 -0.48 27.66 -20.75
N LEU A 655 -1.16 26.53 -20.89
CA LEU A 655 -0.56 25.19 -20.87
C LEU A 655 -0.18 24.69 -22.28
N HIS A 656 -0.35 25.54 -23.32
CA HIS A 656 -0.10 25.19 -24.71
C HIS A 656 -0.85 23.93 -25.16
N LEU A 657 -2.15 23.83 -24.78
CA LEU A 657 -3.08 22.78 -25.22
C LEU A 657 -3.91 23.28 -26.40
N ALA A 658 -4.25 22.39 -27.33
CA ALA A 658 -5.12 22.66 -28.45
C ALA A 658 -6.61 22.60 -28.06
N ASP A 659 -7.48 23.16 -28.85
CA ASP A 659 -8.93 23.23 -28.56
C ASP A 659 -9.63 21.86 -28.53
N ASP A 660 -9.09 20.88 -29.22
CA ASP A 660 -9.57 19.48 -29.18
C ASP A 660 -9.18 18.74 -27.88
N GLN A 661 -8.33 19.35 -27.07
CA GLN A 661 -7.87 18.82 -25.79
C GLN A 661 -8.64 19.39 -24.58
N ILE A 662 -9.68 20.18 -24.81
CA ILE A 662 -10.51 20.76 -23.76
C ILE A 662 -11.98 20.35 -23.90
N SER A 663 -12.61 20.09 -22.77
CA SER A 663 -14.03 19.75 -22.69
C SER A 663 -14.68 20.58 -21.58
N PRO A 664 -15.20 21.76 -21.90
CA PRO A 664 -15.90 22.63 -20.98
C PRO A 664 -17.37 22.22 -20.78
N ASN A 665 -18.04 22.78 -19.77
CA ASN A 665 -19.46 22.56 -19.45
C ASN A 665 -19.84 21.08 -19.22
N LEU A 666 -18.95 20.27 -18.65
CA LEU A 666 -19.21 18.87 -18.40
C LEU A 666 -19.84 18.63 -17.03
N PHE A 667 -20.97 17.91 -17.00
CA PHE A 667 -21.52 17.31 -15.79
C PHE A 667 -20.71 16.06 -15.38
N PRO A 668 -20.77 15.62 -14.11
CA PRO A 668 -20.02 14.47 -13.60
C PRO A 668 -20.19 13.20 -14.44
N GLU A 669 -21.40 12.90 -14.88
CA GLU A 669 -21.72 11.72 -15.68
C GLU A 669 -21.02 11.76 -17.05
N LYS A 670 -21.01 12.93 -17.70
CA LYS A 670 -20.33 13.13 -18.98
C LYS A 670 -18.81 13.08 -18.85
N LYS A 671 -18.23 13.57 -17.73
CA LYS A 671 -16.80 13.39 -17.46
C LYS A 671 -16.43 11.91 -17.43
N ASN A 672 -17.23 11.08 -16.77
CA ASN A 672 -17.04 9.64 -16.71
C ASN A 672 -17.13 8.98 -18.10
N GLU A 673 -18.12 9.35 -18.93
CA GLU A 673 -18.25 8.83 -20.29
C GLU A 673 -17.02 9.18 -21.15
N VAL A 674 -16.55 10.43 -21.09
CA VAL A 674 -15.35 10.86 -21.82
C VAL A 674 -14.14 10.02 -21.42
N VAL A 675 -13.88 9.86 -20.13
CA VAL A 675 -12.73 9.12 -19.64
C VAL A 675 -12.78 7.64 -20.02
N LYS A 676 -13.95 7.01 -19.95
CA LYS A 676 -14.17 5.60 -20.34
C LYS A 676 -13.90 5.30 -21.82
N ASN A 677 -14.09 6.28 -22.69
CA ASN A 677 -13.83 6.11 -24.12
C ASN A 677 -12.33 6.03 -24.48
N TYR A 678 -11.45 6.32 -23.52
CA TYR A 678 -10.01 6.28 -23.75
C TYR A 678 -9.36 5.18 -22.88
N PRO A 679 -8.96 4.05 -23.48
CA PRO A 679 -8.17 3.05 -22.75
C PRO A 679 -6.81 3.64 -22.32
N ASP A 680 -6.19 3.07 -21.32
CA ASP A 680 -4.89 3.51 -20.78
C ASP A 680 -4.93 4.99 -20.34
N SER A 681 -5.97 5.40 -19.62
CA SER A 681 -6.15 6.78 -19.16
C SER A 681 -5.90 6.95 -17.68
N LEU A 682 -5.60 8.21 -17.32
CA LEU A 682 -5.43 8.69 -15.96
C LEU A 682 -6.39 9.85 -15.73
N MET A 683 -7.17 9.81 -14.65
CA MET A 683 -7.98 10.94 -14.18
C MET A 683 -7.33 11.58 -12.94
N VAL A 684 -7.20 12.90 -12.96
CA VAL A 684 -6.65 13.70 -11.85
C VAL A 684 -7.66 14.76 -11.46
N GLY A 685 -8.09 14.77 -10.21
CA GLY A 685 -9.10 15.71 -9.72
C GLY A 685 -9.09 15.87 -8.20
N ASP A 686 -9.92 16.81 -7.70
CA ASP A 686 -10.04 17.14 -6.27
C ASP A 686 -11.48 17.11 -5.74
N GLY A 687 -12.48 17.23 -6.60
CA GLY A 687 -13.88 17.49 -6.26
C GLY A 687 -14.76 16.26 -6.19
N ALA A 688 -15.91 16.41 -5.51
CA ALA A 688 -16.98 15.40 -5.50
C ALA A 688 -17.49 15.06 -6.89
N ASN A 689 -17.42 16.02 -7.81
CA ASN A 689 -17.84 15.88 -9.21
C ASN A 689 -16.97 14.91 -10.02
N ASP A 690 -15.75 14.62 -9.55
CA ASP A 690 -14.80 13.75 -10.22
C ASP A 690 -14.85 12.31 -9.70
N SER A 691 -15.51 12.07 -8.56
CA SER A 691 -15.57 10.76 -7.91
C SER A 691 -16.15 9.66 -8.81
N LEU A 692 -17.14 9.99 -9.67
CA LEU A 692 -17.68 9.06 -10.67
C LEU A 692 -16.67 8.72 -11.76
N ALA A 693 -15.93 9.70 -12.26
CA ALA A 693 -14.89 9.49 -13.27
C ALA A 693 -13.68 8.75 -12.69
N MET A 694 -13.38 8.94 -11.39
CA MET A 694 -12.31 8.25 -10.69
C MET A 694 -12.62 6.79 -10.37
N SER A 695 -13.89 6.40 -10.26
CA SER A 695 -14.32 5.03 -9.97
C SER A 695 -14.37 4.13 -11.21
N SER A 696 -14.02 4.63 -12.39
CA SER A 696 -13.95 3.86 -13.64
C SER A 696 -12.74 2.93 -13.68
N ASP A 697 -12.62 2.06 -14.70
CA ASP A 697 -11.49 1.13 -14.89
C ASP A 697 -10.14 1.83 -15.17
N THR A 698 -10.11 3.15 -15.16
CA THR A 698 -8.94 4.00 -15.35
C THR A 698 -8.19 4.21 -14.04
N VAL A 699 -6.91 4.59 -14.11
CA VAL A 699 -6.18 5.00 -12.89
C VAL A 699 -6.63 6.39 -12.48
N SER A 700 -6.79 6.61 -11.18
CA SER A 700 -7.24 7.88 -10.64
C SER A 700 -6.31 8.42 -9.55
N ILE A 701 -6.06 9.75 -9.59
CA ILE A 701 -5.25 10.47 -8.61
C ILE A 701 -6.10 11.57 -8.00
N ALA A 702 -6.33 11.48 -6.70
CA ALA A 702 -6.86 12.58 -5.91
C ALA A 702 -5.70 13.48 -5.44
N VAL A 703 -5.80 14.77 -5.79
CA VAL A 703 -4.79 15.77 -5.37
C VAL A 703 -5.04 16.22 -3.94
N GLN A 704 -4.08 16.93 -3.40
CA GLN A 704 -4.17 17.55 -2.08
C GLN A 704 -5.41 18.44 -1.94
N GLY A 705 -6.11 18.37 -0.81
CA GLY A 705 -7.33 19.13 -0.56
C GLY A 705 -8.62 18.48 -1.07
N SER A 706 -8.53 17.33 -1.74
CA SER A 706 -9.69 16.61 -2.26
C SER A 706 -10.73 16.29 -1.18
N VAL A 707 -11.99 16.34 -1.57
CA VAL A 707 -13.12 15.97 -0.70
C VAL A 707 -13.14 14.46 -0.41
N GLU A 708 -13.82 14.06 0.68
CA GLU A 708 -13.82 12.69 1.19
C GLU A 708 -14.30 11.66 0.14
N SER A 709 -15.30 12.00 -0.68
CA SER A 709 -15.77 11.13 -1.77
C SER A 709 -14.69 10.82 -2.80
N CYS A 710 -13.87 11.80 -3.19
CA CYS A 710 -12.72 11.61 -4.07
C CYS A 710 -11.64 10.74 -3.44
N LEU A 711 -11.36 10.97 -2.15
CA LEU A 711 -10.39 10.15 -1.43
C LEU A 711 -10.79 8.67 -1.38
N VAL A 712 -12.10 8.39 -1.30
CA VAL A 712 -12.63 7.02 -1.34
C VAL A 712 -12.58 6.43 -2.74
N ALA A 713 -12.89 7.21 -3.77
CA ALA A 713 -12.95 6.74 -5.17
C ALA A 713 -11.57 6.57 -5.81
N ALA A 714 -10.63 7.49 -5.53
CA ALA A 714 -9.33 7.51 -6.19
C ALA A 714 -8.43 6.34 -5.80
N ASP A 715 -7.63 5.85 -6.74
CA ASP A 715 -6.59 4.81 -6.54
C ASP A 715 -5.37 5.33 -5.80
N ILE A 716 -5.05 6.60 -6.00
CA ILE A 716 -3.85 7.25 -5.46
C ILE A 716 -4.25 8.58 -4.84
N TYR A 717 -3.78 8.83 -3.64
CA TYR A 717 -3.90 10.13 -2.99
C TYR A 717 -2.54 10.81 -2.83
N VAL A 718 -2.48 12.08 -3.16
CA VAL A 718 -1.26 12.90 -3.08
C VAL A 718 -1.42 13.93 -1.97
N THR A 719 -0.51 13.88 -0.99
CA THR A 719 -0.51 14.82 0.16
C THR A 719 0.26 16.12 -0.12
N LYS A 720 0.86 16.25 -1.30
CA LYS A 720 1.61 17.45 -1.70
C LYS A 720 0.82 18.26 -2.70
N GLY A 721 0.83 19.57 -2.53
CA GLY A 721 0.22 20.49 -3.49
C GLY A 721 0.92 20.53 -4.84
N GLY A 722 0.18 20.98 -5.85
CA GLY A 722 0.68 21.11 -7.21
C GLY A 722 0.45 19.89 -8.09
N VAL A 723 0.89 19.96 -9.32
CA VAL A 723 0.67 18.98 -10.39
C VAL A 723 1.87 18.04 -10.56
N SER A 724 3.07 18.45 -10.11
CA SER A 724 4.32 17.67 -10.25
C SER A 724 4.28 16.25 -9.69
N PRO A 725 3.49 15.91 -8.64
CA PRO A 725 3.35 14.55 -8.16
C PRO A 725 2.84 13.56 -9.22
N VAL A 726 1.99 14.02 -10.15
CA VAL A 726 1.47 13.17 -11.24
C VAL A 726 2.61 12.63 -12.10
N LYS A 727 3.50 13.52 -12.52
CA LYS A 727 4.71 13.15 -13.26
C LYS A 727 5.60 12.21 -12.45
N ASP A 728 5.83 12.53 -11.19
CA ASP A 728 6.66 11.72 -10.29
C ASP A 728 6.14 10.28 -10.16
N LEU A 729 4.82 10.12 -10.05
CA LEU A 729 4.16 8.81 -9.96
C LEU A 729 4.29 8.02 -11.26
N ILE A 730 4.11 8.65 -12.43
CA ILE A 730 4.30 8.00 -13.73
C ILE A 730 5.76 7.57 -13.92
N LEU A 731 6.72 8.43 -13.56
CA LEU A 731 8.15 8.09 -13.61
C LEU A 731 8.50 6.95 -12.65
N LEU A 732 7.93 6.94 -11.43
CA LEU A 732 8.10 5.86 -10.48
C LEU A 732 7.61 4.53 -11.07
N SER A 733 6.42 4.54 -11.65
CA SER A 733 5.85 3.38 -12.32
C SER A 733 6.77 2.87 -13.44
N LYS A 734 7.09 3.70 -14.44
CA LYS A 734 7.98 3.34 -15.57
C LYS A 734 9.32 2.79 -15.09
N ASN A 735 9.93 3.41 -14.08
CA ASN A 735 11.19 2.93 -13.51
C ASN A 735 11.04 1.57 -12.81
N THR A 736 9.96 1.38 -12.05
CA THR A 736 9.65 0.12 -11.38
C THR A 736 9.57 -1.02 -12.39
N PHE A 737 8.80 -0.84 -13.46
CA PHE A 737 8.61 -1.85 -14.50
C PHE A 737 9.87 -2.09 -15.32
N SER A 738 10.70 -1.07 -15.58
CA SER A 738 12.01 -1.22 -16.21
C SER A 738 12.94 -2.12 -15.37
N VAL A 739 12.95 -1.93 -14.04
CA VAL A 739 13.73 -2.77 -13.11
C VAL A 739 13.19 -4.19 -13.09
N VAL A 740 11.86 -4.38 -13.02
CA VAL A 740 11.23 -5.70 -13.08
C VAL A 740 11.62 -6.42 -14.37
N LYS A 741 11.43 -5.78 -15.53
CA LYS A 741 11.76 -6.36 -16.83
C LYS A 741 13.23 -6.75 -16.91
N ARG A 742 14.14 -5.89 -16.46
CA ARG A 742 15.59 -6.19 -16.43
C ARG A 742 15.89 -7.41 -15.56
N ASN A 743 15.29 -7.50 -14.38
CA ASN A 743 15.49 -8.60 -13.45
C ASN A 743 14.94 -9.93 -13.99
N LEU A 744 13.80 -9.91 -14.68
CA LEU A 744 13.23 -11.08 -15.33
C LEU A 744 14.10 -11.59 -16.47
N ILE A 745 14.58 -10.69 -17.33
CA ILE A 745 15.49 -11.03 -18.44
C ILE A 745 16.80 -11.59 -17.89
N PHE A 746 17.38 -10.96 -16.88
CA PHE A 746 18.60 -11.44 -16.23
C PHE A 746 18.42 -12.85 -15.67
N SER A 747 17.33 -13.10 -14.92
CA SER A 747 17.03 -14.41 -14.33
C SER A 747 16.84 -15.48 -15.40
N PHE A 748 16.16 -15.16 -16.50
CA PHE A 748 15.95 -16.08 -17.62
C PHE A 748 17.27 -16.46 -18.29
N ILE A 749 18.11 -15.48 -18.64
CA ILE A 749 19.42 -15.70 -19.26
C ILE A 749 20.32 -16.52 -18.32
N TYR A 750 20.37 -16.13 -17.04
CA TYR A 750 21.20 -16.80 -16.05
C TYR A 750 20.83 -18.27 -15.88
N ASN A 751 19.53 -18.56 -15.72
CA ASN A 751 19.05 -19.94 -15.54
C ASN A 751 19.24 -20.78 -16.79
N THR A 752 19.04 -20.22 -17.98
CA THR A 752 19.23 -20.94 -19.25
C THR A 752 20.70 -21.23 -19.50
N ALA A 753 21.57 -20.21 -19.38
CA ALA A 753 23.01 -20.38 -19.58
C ALA A 753 23.62 -21.35 -18.56
N GLY A 754 23.24 -21.20 -17.29
CA GLY A 754 23.69 -22.10 -16.24
C GLY A 754 23.19 -23.53 -16.41
N GLY A 755 21.91 -23.71 -16.82
CA GLY A 755 21.36 -25.04 -17.12
C GLY A 755 22.10 -25.72 -18.27
N LEU A 756 22.41 -25.02 -19.34
CA LEU A 756 23.23 -25.53 -20.44
C LEU A 756 24.65 -25.91 -19.97
N ALA A 757 25.31 -25.05 -19.20
CA ALA A 757 26.63 -25.33 -18.64
C ALA A 757 26.62 -26.53 -17.69
N ALA A 758 25.57 -26.76 -16.94
CA ALA A 758 25.37 -27.94 -16.09
C ALA A 758 25.25 -29.23 -16.94
N LEU A 759 24.45 -29.20 -18.00
CA LEU A 759 24.34 -30.34 -18.93
C LEU A 759 25.64 -30.67 -19.65
N LEU A 760 26.42 -29.65 -20.01
CA LEU A 760 27.75 -29.81 -20.62
C LEU A 760 28.81 -30.31 -19.63
N GLY A 761 28.50 -30.36 -18.30
CA GLY A 761 29.41 -30.85 -17.27
C GLY A 761 30.36 -29.81 -16.69
N TYR A 762 30.21 -28.51 -17.04
CA TYR A 762 31.05 -27.44 -16.49
C TYR A 762 30.67 -27.03 -15.06
N ILE A 763 29.49 -27.39 -14.62
CA ILE A 763 28.96 -27.02 -13.29
C ILE A 763 28.67 -28.28 -12.49
N SER A 764 29.30 -28.40 -11.31
CA SER A 764 29.03 -29.48 -10.37
C SER A 764 27.76 -29.16 -9.52
N PRO A 765 27.11 -30.17 -8.87
CA PRO A 765 25.99 -29.94 -7.98
C PRO A 765 26.30 -28.94 -6.84
N LEU A 766 27.51 -28.96 -6.29
CA LEU A 766 27.94 -28.02 -5.24
C LEU A 766 28.06 -26.60 -5.79
N THR A 767 28.71 -26.42 -6.94
CA THR A 767 28.79 -25.09 -7.57
C THR A 767 27.42 -24.56 -7.97
N ALA A 768 26.52 -25.41 -8.45
CA ALA A 768 25.14 -25.06 -8.73
C ALA A 768 24.40 -24.57 -7.47
N ALA A 769 24.57 -25.26 -6.33
CA ALA A 769 23.97 -24.90 -5.05
C ALA A 769 24.43 -23.51 -4.55
N ILE A 770 25.70 -23.15 -4.81
CA ILE A 770 26.26 -21.83 -4.46
C ILE A 770 25.80 -20.75 -5.45
N LEU A 771 25.78 -21.03 -6.74
CA LEU A 771 25.43 -20.05 -7.79
C LEU A 771 23.96 -19.64 -7.75
N MET A 772 23.05 -20.53 -7.38
CA MET A 772 21.61 -20.28 -7.34
C MET A 772 21.22 -19.14 -6.36
N PRO A 773 21.66 -19.11 -5.08
CA PRO A 773 21.41 -17.98 -4.21
C PRO A 773 22.10 -16.67 -4.64
N VAL A 774 23.26 -16.75 -5.28
CA VAL A 774 23.96 -15.57 -5.83
C VAL A 774 23.07 -14.86 -6.86
N SER A 775 22.41 -15.60 -7.75
CA SER A 775 21.42 -15.06 -8.69
C SER A 775 20.30 -14.32 -7.96
N SER A 776 19.72 -14.94 -6.92
CA SER A 776 18.64 -14.35 -6.12
C SER A 776 19.08 -13.07 -5.40
N LEU A 777 20.29 -13.06 -4.83
CA LEU A 777 20.87 -11.86 -4.21
C LEU A 777 21.13 -10.76 -5.22
N THR A 778 21.58 -11.09 -6.42
CA THR A 778 21.80 -10.12 -7.51
C THR A 778 20.49 -9.42 -7.88
N VAL A 779 19.40 -10.17 -8.02
CA VAL A 779 18.05 -9.63 -8.28
C VAL A 779 17.58 -8.76 -7.13
N LEU A 780 17.80 -9.18 -5.88
CA LEU A 780 17.50 -8.38 -4.69
C LEU A 780 18.23 -7.02 -4.73
N PHE A 781 19.57 -7.04 -4.90
CA PHE A 781 20.36 -5.81 -4.98
C PHE A 781 19.96 -4.94 -6.15
N SER A 782 19.71 -5.53 -7.32
CA SER A 782 19.22 -4.84 -8.50
C SER A 782 17.88 -4.14 -8.22
N SER A 783 16.93 -4.79 -7.48
CA SER A 783 15.66 -4.21 -7.10
C SER A 783 15.83 -3.05 -6.12
N VAL A 784 16.67 -3.20 -5.08
CA VAL A 784 16.94 -2.16 -4.09
C VAL A 784 17.64 -0.95 -4.71
N LEU A 785 18.66 -1.16 -5.53
CA LEU A 785 19.43 -0.10 -6.16
C LEU A 785 18.68 0.54 -7.34
N GLY A 786 17.99 -0.27 -8.14
CA GLY A 786 17.28 0.18 -9.32
C GLY A 786 16.04 1.02 -9.02
N THR A 787 15.39 0.78 -7.91
CA THR A 787 14.25 1.59 -7.46
C THR A 787 14.66 2.90 -6.76
N LYS A 788 15.96 3.30 -6.77
CA LYS A 788 16.38 4.61 -6.26
C LYS A 788 15.70 5.72 -7.07
N PHE A 789 14.91 6.52 -6.40
CA PHE A 789 14.18 7.65 -6.94
C PHE A 789 15.15 8.74 -7.46
N LEU A 790 15.04 9.10 -8.73
CA LEU A 790 15.37 10.46 -9.22
C LEU A 790 16.83 10.95 -9.18
N ARG A 791 17.85 10.13 -9.26
CA ARG A 791 19.18 10.70 -9.57
C ARG A 791 19.52 10.79 -11.07
N ARG A 792 18.68 10.22 -11.97
CA ARG A 792 19.01 10.16 -13.41
C ARG A 792 18.24 11.09 -14.36
N PHE A 793 17.28 11.88 -13.85
CA PHE A 793 16.47 12.74 -14.70
C PHE A 793 16.59 14.25 -14.41
N ASN A 794 17.61 14.65 -13.64
CA ASN A 794 18.04 16.05 -13.56
C ASN A 794 19.24 16.34 -14.49
N LYS A 795 19.32 15.67 -15.62
CA LYS A 795 20.21 16.06 -16.73
C LYS A 795 19.37 16.26 -17.98
#